data_3c1593b6567430087c9e6d462019e2a4
#
_entry.id   3c1593b6567430087c9e6d462019e2a4
#
_cell.length_a   1.000
_cell.length_b   1.000
_cell.length_c   1.000
_cell.angle_alpha   90.00
_cell.angle_beta   90.00
_cell.angle_gamma   90.00
#
_symmetry.space_group_name_H-M   'P 1'
#
loop_
_entity.id
_entity.type
_entity.pdbx_description
1 polymer ?
#
loop_
_entity_poly.entity_id
_entity_poly.type
_entity_poly.pdbx_seq_one_letter_code
_entity_poly.pdbx_strand_id
1 'polypeptide(L)'
;KRKTHMKLNELKIGQCARITSVGGEGALRQHFLDMGVIPGAEVTLVKLAPMGDPMELQIHGYELTLRVADAGEITIDPIDERTRKHERPDRIYKSDHPGLGETGKYHAKGDGEKLPEGTKLTFALVGNQNCGKTTLFNQLTGSNQHVGNFPGVTVDCKSGMIKGHENTSVTDLPGIYSMSPYSSEEIVSRNFVLNEKPKAIINIVDATNIERNMYLTMQLLEMDVPMVLALNMMDEVVGNSGSIDINGMENMLGIPVIPISAAKNEGVDELIRHALHIAEYQEKPERTDYCDENDFGGAVHRCIHAVIHLIEDHAKRADIPVRFAASKIIEGDPLILKLLQLDENEKEMLEHIVLQMETERGLDRSAAIADMRFTFIEKICEANVVKPKASKERIRSQKIDKILTGKYTAIPCFVAIMLAIFFLTFNVIGAFLQNLLQLGIDALTGVVDNALAAAGVNKVIHSLVIDGIFAGVGSVLSFLPIIVTLFFFLSLMEDSGYIARVAFFMDKLLRKIGLSGRSIVPMLIGFGCTVPAVMATRTLPSERDRKMTILLTPFMSCSAKLPIYSFFVSAFFPGKGALIMGGLYFFGIIMGILVALLYKGTLFKGEAVPFVMELPNYRLPGMKNVLQLLWEKARDFLQRAFTVIFVATVIVWFLQSFNMHLNLVTDSKDSILALIAGIIAPVFAPLGLGDWRICTSLLCGVMAKESVVSTMQILFGTGIQAALSTAGAAAMLVFSLLYTPCIAAIASVKRELGGKWAVIMVVWQCLIAWVMAFVVHGVVMLF
;
A
#
# COMPACT_ATOMS: atom_id res chain seq x y z
N LYS A 1 -41.78 25.76 10.44
CA LYS A 1 -40.75 25.79 9.38
C LYS A 1 -40.16 24.39 9.33
N ARG A 2 -40.38 23.63 8.27
CA ARG A 2 -39.64 22.37 8.02
C ARG A 2 -38.16 22.75 7.93
N LYS A 3 -37.33 22.31 8.87
CA LYS A 3 -35.88 22.33 8.71
C LYS A 3 -35.56 21.45 7.51
N THR A 4 -35.22 22.02 6.37
CA THR A 4 -34.66 21.32 5.26
C THR A 4 -33.25 20.89 5.72
N HIS A 5 -33.09 19.61 6.05
CA HIS A 5 -31.80 19.06 6.42
C HIS A 5 -30.88 19.17 5.20
N MET A 6 -29.75 19.83 5.35
CA MET A 6 -28.71 20.01 4.34
C MET A 6 -27.84 18.74 4.30
N LYS A 7 -27.38 18.36 3.13
CA LYS A 7 -26.42 17.25 3.00
C LYS A 7 -24.99 17.76 3.05
N LEU A 8 -24.05 16.95 3.54
CA LEU A 8 -22.65 17.34 3.71
C LEU A 8 -21.99 17.75 2.38
N ASN A 9 -22.37 17.14 1.26
CA ASN A 9 -21.88 17.51 -0.07
C ASN A 9 -22.35 18.89 -0.57
N GLU A 10 -23.31 19.51 0.09
CA GLU A 10 -23.80 20.86 -0.22
C GLU A 10 -23.05 21.95 0.57
N LEU A 11 -22.17 21.57 1.51
CA LEU A 11 -21.41 22.50 2.33
C LEU A 11 -20.41 23.28 1.47
N LYS A 12 -20.26 24.60 1.75
CA LYS A 12 -19.31 25.46 1.03
C LYS A 12 -17.93 25.43 1.70
N ILE A 13 -16.89 25.67 0.91
CA ILE A 13 -15.51 25.73 1.41
C ILE A 13 -15.39 26.79 2.51
N GLY A 14 -14.83 26.40 3.65
CA GLY A 14 -14.70 27.21 4.86
C GLY A 14 -15.93 27.22 5.76
N GLN A 15 -17.05 26.65 5.34
CA GLN A 15 -18.27 26.59 6.14
C GLN A 15 -18.22 25.43 7.15
N CYS A 16 -18.71 25.67 8.38
CA CYS A 16 -18.82 24.69 9.45
C CYS A 16 -20.27 24.21 9.61
N ALA A 17 -20.45 22.96 9.95
CA ALA A 17 -21.75 22.35 10.24
C ALA A 17 -21.62 21.27 11.31
N ARG A 18 -22.75 20.92 11.95
CA ARG A 18 -22.85 19.78 12.86
C ARG A 18 -23.53 18.61 12.15
N ILE A 19 -22.94 17.44 12.27
CA ILE A 19 -23.52 16.21 11.72
C ILE A 19 -24.77 15.86 12.53
N THR A 20 -25.88 15.61 11.86
CA THR A 20 -27.14 15.21 12.51
C THR A 20 -27.42 13.74 12.34
N SER A 21 -27.07 13.17 11.19
CA SER A 21 -27.18 11.72 10.95
C SER A 21 -26.19 11.26 9.89
N VAL A 22 -25.75 10.01 10.02
CA VAL A 22 -24.87 9.32 9.07
C VAL A 22 -25.67 8.20 8.42
N GLY A 23 -25.99 8.35 7.15
CA GLY A 23 -26.70 7.35 6.36
C GLY A 23 -25.78 6.26 5.80
N GLY A 24 -26.34 5.43 4.93
CA GLY A 24 -25.64 4.26 4.38
C GLY A 24 -25.82 3.02 5.26
N GLU A 25 -25.31 1.88 4.79
CA GLU A 25 -25.43 0.59 5.47
C GLU A 25 -24.10 -0.18 5.43
N GLY A 26 -23.97 -1.16 6.34
CA GLY A 26 -22.86 -2.12 6.35
C GLY A 26 -21.50 -1.54 6.72
N ALA A 27 -20.45 -2.18 6.23
CA ALA A 27 -19.05 -1.91 6.61
C ALA A 27 -18.58 -0.48 6.28
N LEU A 28 -19.10 0.13 5.21
CA LEU A 28 -18.72 1.50 4.85
C LEU A 28 -19.22 2.52 5.88
N ARG A 29 -20.47 2.39 6.31
CA ARG A 29 -21.03 3.26 7.34
C ARG A 29 -20.29 3.10 8.67
N GLN A 30 -19.99 1.85 9.06
CA GLN A 30 -19.18 1.59 10.25
C GLN A 30 -17.82 2.26 10.14
N HIS A 31 -17.17 2.18 8.96
CA HIS A 31 -15.91 2.84 8.74
C HIS A 31 -15.99 4.37 8.89
N PHE A 32 -17.07 5.03 8.45
CA PHE A 32 -17.25 6.46 8.69
C PHE A 32 -17.36 6.78 10.18
N LEU A 33 -18.12 5.99 10.92
CA LEU A 33 -18.25 6.14 12.38
C LEU A 33 -16.90 5.94 13.09
N ASP A 34 -16.17 4.90 12.73
CA ASP A 34 -14.81 4.61 13.24
C ASP A 34 -13.81 5.75 12.89
N MET A 35 -14.04 6.47 11.78
CA MET A 35 -13.30 7.65 11.38
C MET A 35 -13.81 8.95 12.03
N GLY A 36 -14.70 8.89 13.02
CA GLY A 36 -15.21 10.04 13.76
C GLY A 36 -16.28 10.86 13.04
N VAL A 37 -16.82 10.36 11.94
CA VAL A 37 -17.99 10.97 11.30
C VAL A 37 -19.22 10.49 12.05
N ILE A 38 -19.50 11.11 13.21
CA ILE A 38 -20.57 10.71 14.13
C ILE A 38 -21.61 11.82 14.27
N PRO A 39 -22.88 11.50 14.59
CA PRO A 39 -23.87 12.51 14.93
C PRO A 39 -23.40 13.36 16.11
N GLY A 40 -23.55 14.68 16.02
CA GLY A 40 -23.07 15.64 17.01
C GLY A 40 -21.72 16.26 16.69
N ALA A 41 -20.85 15.60 15.91
CA ALA A 41 -19.53 16.11 15.56
C ALA A 41 -19.59 17.36 14.67
N GLU A 42 -18.67 18.30 14.89
CA GLU A 42 -18.51 19.49 14.07
C GLU A 42 -17.56 19.18 12.89
N VAL A 43 -18.02 19.52 11.69
CA VAL A 43 -17.28 19.31 10.44
C VAL A 43 -17.13 20.61 9.66
N THR A 44 -15.93 20.85 9.12
CA THR A 44 -15.64 22.02 8.26
C THR A 44 -15.13 21.54 6.92
N LEU A 45 -15.69 22.03 5.81
CA LEU A 45 -15.15 21.76 4.47
C LEU A 45 -13.90 22.62 4.22
N VAL A 46 -12.74 21.99 4.13
CA VAL A 46 -11.45 22.66 3.92
C VAL A 46 -11.25 22.98 2.45
N LYS A 47 -11.36 21.98 1.58
CA LYS A 47 -11.23 22.12 0.13
C LYS A 47 -11.86 20.94 -0.62
N LEU A 48 -11.99 21.11 -1.92
CA LEU A 48 -12.34 20.04 -2.86
C LEU A 48 -11.08 19.65 -3.66
N ALA A 49 -10.96 18.39 -4.05
CA ALA A 49 -9.94 17.96 -5.01
C ALA A 49 -10.05 18.78 -6.31
N PRO A 50 -8.97 18.92 -7.11
CA PRO A 50 -8.94 19.74 -8.32
C PRO A 50 -10.10 19.49 -9.30
N MET A 51 -10.62 18.26 -9.33
CA MET A 51 -11.76 17.86 -10.15
C MET A 51 -13.12 17.95 -9.44
N GLY A 52 -13.15 18.54 -8.23
CA GLY A 52 -14.36 18.71 -7.41
C GLY A 52 -14.76 17.49 -6.58
N ASP A 53 -13.97 16.40 -6.59
CA ASP A 53 -14.21 15.15 -5.86
C ASP A 53 -12.90 14.37 -5.74
N PRO A 54 -12.48 13.88 -4.54
CA PRO A 54 -13.19 13.94 -3.25
C PRO A 54 -13.11 15.29 -2.54
N MET A 55 -13.84 15.41 -1.42
CA MET A 55 -13.83 16.56 -0.52
C MET A 55 -12.92 16.30 0.67
N GLU A 56 -12.23 17.35 1.15
CA GLU A 56 -11.40 17.31 2.35
C GLU A 56 -12.10 18.07 3.48
N LEU A 57 -12.32 17.37 4.56
CA LEU A 57 -13.05 17.81 5.73
C LEU A 57 -12.12 17.90 6.94
N GLN A 58 -12.37 18.86 7.81
CA GLN A 58 -11.78 18.90 9.14
C GLN A 58 -12.83 18.46 10.16
N ILE A 59 -12.51 17.43 10.96
CA ILE A 59 -13.35 16.87 12.00
C ILE A 59 -12.47 16.50 13.21
N HIS A 60 -12.92 16.69 14.46
CA HIS A 60 -12.13 16.40 15.69
C HIS A 60 -10.67 16.89 15.65
N GLY A 61 -10.38 17.94 14.86
CA GLY A 61 -9.04 18.53 14.76
C GLY A 61 -8.09 17.92 13.70
N TYR A 62 -8.48 16.86 12.98
CA TYR A 62 -7.73 16.26 11.88
C TYR A 62 -8.43 16.41 10.52
N GLU A 63 -7.71 16.14 9.43
CA GLU A 63 -8.19 16.25 8.05
C GLU A 63 -8.55 14.86 7.50
N LEU A 64 -9.78 14.73 7.01
CA LEU A 64 -10.36 13.52 6.46
C LEU A 64 -10.84 13.77 5.03
N THR A 65 -10.63 12.83 4.13
CA THR A 65 -11.17 12.92 2.77
C THR A 65 -12.35 11.99 2.58
N LEU A 66 -13.45 12.50 2.02
CA LEU A 66 -14.63 11.73 1.63
C LEU A 66 -14.99 11.98 0.18
N ARG A 67 -15.55 10.99 -0.49
CA ARG A 67 -16.18 11.22 -1.81
C ARG A 67 -17.43 12.05 -1.67
N VAL A 68 -17.68 12.90 -2.65
CA VAL A 68 -18.89 13.74 -2.69
C VAL A 68 -20.18 12.89 -2.69
N ALA A 69 -20.14 11.72 -3.31
CA ALA A 69 -21.25 10.77 -3.28
C ALA A 69 -21.52 10.25 -1.86
N ASP A 70 -20.48 9.84 -1.14
CA ASP A 70 -20.57 9.32 0.23
C ASP A 70 -21.01 10.43 1.21
N ALA A 71 -20.51 11.65 1.01
CA ALA A 71 -20.95 12.84 1.76
C ALA A 71 -22.43 13.19 1.54
N GLY A 72 -23.02 12.76 0.43
CA GLY A 72 -24.46 12.89 0.17
C GLY A 72 -25.35 12.04 1.09
N GLU A 73 -24.80 11.01 1.75
CA GLU A 73 -25.52 10.21 2.73
C GLU A 73 -25.52 10.85 4.14
N ILE A 74 -24.65 11.83 4.38
CA ILE A 74 -24.49 12.48 5.68
C ILE A 74 -25.36 13.75 5.74
N THR A 75 -26.20 13.84 6.76
CA THR A 75 -27.06 15.01 6.98
C THR A 75 -26.43 15.94 8.00
N ILE A 76 -26.51 17.24 7.76
CA ILE A 76 -25.87 18.29 8.58
C ILE A 76 -26.79 19.47 8.86
N ASP A 77 -26.52 20.16 9.97
CA ASP A 77 -27.07 21.47 10.30
C ASP A 77 -25.92 22.51 10.29
N PRO A 78 -25.97 23.55 9.44
CA PRO A 78 -24.93 24.59 9.40
C PRO A 78 -24.84 25.36 10.74
N ILE A 79 -23.61 25.66 11.17
CA ILE A 79 -23.31 26.42 12.37
C ILE A 79 -22.80 27.80 11.97
N ASP A 80 -23.33 28.87 12.58
CA ASP A 80 -22.80 30.21 12.43
C ASP A 80 -21.45 30.36 13.15
N GLU A 81 -20.46 30.97 12.49
CA GLU A 81 -19.11 31.23 13.05
C GLU A 81 -19.09 31.94 14.41
N ARG A 82 -20.20 32.63 14.76
CA ARG A 82 -20.34 33.38 16.03
C ARG A 82 -20.53 32.48 17.25
N THR A 83 -20.83 31.18 17.07
CA THR A 83 -21.05 30.20 18.16
C THR A 83 -19.80 29.42 18.54
N ARG A 84 -18.68 29.61 17.85
CA ARG A 84 -17.42 28.91 18.06
C ARG A 84 -16.66 29.46 19.27
N LYS A 85 -17.17 29.22 20.49
CA LYS A 85 -16.49 29.51 21.76
C LYS A 85 -16.07 28.21 22.43
N HIS A 86 -14.90 27.69 22.04
CA HIS A 86 -14.07 26.90 22.95
C HIS A 86 -12.64 27.44 22.87
N GLU A 87 -12.40 28.51 23.66
CA GLU A 87 -11.04 28.86 24.05
C GLU A 87 -10.58 27.79 25.06
N ARG A 88 -9.79 26.84 24.60
CA ARG A 88 -9.10 25.92 25.50
C ARG A 88 -8.07 26.70 26.32
N PRO A 89 -7.98 26.45 27.64
CA PRO A 89 -7.03 27.16 28.47
C PRO A 89 -5.60 26.88 28.02
N ASP A 90 -4.78 27.95 27.89
CA ASP A 90 -3.33 27.88 27.63
C ASP A 90 -2.60 27.39 28.90
N ARG A 91 -2.75 26.13 29.28
CA ARG A 91 -1.98 25.53 30.36
C ARG A 91 -0.78 24.78 29.75
N ILE A 92 0.41 25.18 30.13
CA ILE A 92 1.66 24.49 29.77
C ILE A 92 1.98 23.54 30.91
N TYR A 93 1.80 22.24 30.67
CA TYR A 93 2.30 21.20 31.58
C TYR A 93 3.60 20.64 31.00
N LYS A 94 4.67 20.66 31.78
CA LYS A 94 5.83 19.81 31.56
C LYS A 94 5.73 18.67 32.54
N SER A 95 5.41 17.50 32.07
CA SER A 95 5.52 16.30 32.85
C SER A 95 6.57 15.39 32.21
N ASP A 96 7.63 15.11 32.95
CA ASP A 96 8.60 14.09 32.58
C ASP A 96 8.03 12.73 33.00
N HIS A 97 8.29 11.71 32.20
CA HIS A 97 7.85 10.36 32.53
C HIS A 97 8.60 9.86 33.78
N PRO A 98 7.90 9.32 34.79
CA PRO A 98 8.50 9.02 36.09
C PRO A 98 9.45 7.81 36.12
N GLY A 99 9.39 6.94 35.10
CA GLY A 99 10.13 5.68 35.10
C GLY A 99 9.51 4.57 35.95
N LEU A 100 10.07 3.36 35.83
CA LEU A 100 9.66 2.20 36.61
C LEU A 100 10.05 2.34 38.08
N GLY A 101 9.11 1.96 38.98
CA GLY A 101 9.35 1.86 40.43
C GLY A 101 9.12 3.14 41.21
N GLU A 102 8.54 4.18 40.65
CA GLU A 102 8.12 5.35 41.40
C GLU A 102 6.80 5.11 42.13
N THR A 103 6.80 5.35 43.44
CA THR A 103 5.64 5.10 44.29
C THR A 103 4.47 6.02 43.94
N GLY A 104 3.26 5.44 43.84
CA GLY A 104 2.03 6.17 43.53
C GLY A 104 1.79 6.46 42.04
N LYS A 105 2.58 5.88 41.16
CA LYS A 105 2.44 5.97 39.69
C LYS A 105 2.13 4.59 39.11
N TYR A 106 1.59 4.58 37.89
CA TYR A 106 1.02 3.39 37.27
C TYR A 106 1.98 2.18 37.21
N HIS A 107 3.27 2.37 37.02
CA HIS A 107 4.21 1.29 36.69
C HIS A 107 4.63 0.37 37.82
N ALA A 108 4.21 0.60 39.05
CA ALA A 108 4.74 -0.08 40.25
C ALA A 108 3.85 -1.19 40.78
N LYS A 109 2.92 -1.72 40.01
CA LYS A 109 1.82 -2.48 40.64
C LYS A 109 2.15 -3.92 40.92
N GLY A 110 2.82 -4.63 40.04
CA GLY A 110 3.12 -6.05 40.22
C GLY A 110 1.91 -6.92 40.47
N ASP A 111 0.73 -6.49 40.04
CA ASP A 111 -0.55 -7.15 40.27
C ASP A 111 -0.78 -8.36 39.35
N GLY A 112 0.10 -8.58 38.39
CA GLY A 112 0.05 -9.68 37.44
C GLY A 112 0.77 -10.94 37.93
N GLU A 113 0.52 -12.06 37.26
CA GLU A 113 1.25 -13.31 37.47
C GLU A 113 2.54 -13.31 36.63
N LYS A 114 3.69 -13.34 37.35
CA LYS A 114 4.99 -13.38 36.67
C LYS A 114 5.12 -14.67 35.86
N LEU A 115 5.45 -14.52 34.58
CA LEU A 115 5.70 -15.66 33.68
C LEU A 115 6.96 -16.44 34.15
N PRO A 116 7.02 -17.78 33.89
CA PRO A 116 8.22 -18.58 34.17
C PRO A 116 9.46 -18.02 33.44
N GLU A 117 10.63 -18.08 34.11
CA GLU A 117 11.89 -17.66 33.51
C GLU A 117 12.18 -18.41 32.21
N GLY A 118 12.63 -17.69 31.17
CA GLY A 118 12.90 -18.26 29.85
C GLY A 118 11.68 -18.32 28.93
N THR A 119 10.50 -17.87 29.35
CA THR A 119 9.32 -17.78 28.48
C THR A 119 9.60 -16.80 27.34
N LYS A 120 9.29 -17.22 26.11
CA LYS A 120 9.41 -16.33 24.94
C LYS A 120 8.34 -15.24 25.01
N LEU A 121 8.78 -13.98 25.06
CA LEU A 121 7.90 -12.83 25.02
C LEU A 121 7.59 -12.43 23.58
N THR A 122 6.31 -12.36 23.24
CA THR A 122 5.83 -11.99 21.91
C THR A 122 5.06 -10.68 21.98
N PHE A 123 5.45 -9.72 21.15
CA PHE A 123 4.82 -8.40 21.08
C PHE A 123 4.10 -8.20 19.76
N ALA A 124 2.92 -7.61 19.79
CA ALA A 124 2.25 -7.04 18.64
C ALA A 124 2.48 -5.52 18.61
N LEU A 125 3.06 -5.01 17.51
CA LEU A 125 3.17 -3.57 17.28
C LEU A 125 1.95 -3.11 16.49
N VAL A 126 1.08 -2.33 17.12
CA VAL A 126 -0.21 -1.89 16.57
C VAL A 126 -0.25 -0.36 16.51
N GLY A 127 -0.90 0.19 15.52
CA GLY A 127 -1.10 1.63 15.39
C GLY A 127 -1.68 2.04 14.05
N ASN A 128 -2.08 3.30 13.94
CA ASN A 128 -2.67 3.85 12.72
C ASN A 128 -1.64 3.93 11.57
N GLN A 129 -2.14 4.15 10.36
CA GLN A 129 -1.26 4.48 9.24
C GLN A 129 -0.53 5.81 9.54
N ASN A 130 0.73 5.91 9.15
CA ASN A 130 1.58 7.09 9.32
C ASN A 130 1.92 7.50 10.77
N CYS A 131 1.58 6.73 11.80
CA CYS A 131 1.96 7.02 13.19
C CYS A 131 3.45 6.77 13.52
N GLY A 132 4.23 6.28 12.54
CA GLY A 132 5.66 5.99 12.73
C GLY A 132 5.98 4.54 13.12
N LYS A 133 5.04 3.62 12.94
CA LYS A 133 5.13 2.20 13.32
C LYS A 133 6.35 1.50 12.72
N THR A 134 6.55 1.57 11.41
CA THR A 134 7.71 0.95 10.73
C THR A 134 9.04 1.56 11.18
N THR A 135 9.08 2.86 11.50
CA THR A 135 10.27 3.52 12.05
C THR A 135 10.60 2.94 13.42
N LEU A 136 9.61 2.82 14.31
CA LEU A 136 9.78 2.21 15.62
C LEU A 136 10.21 0.74 15.50
N PHE A 137 9.55 -0.05 14.65
CA PHE A 137 9.92 -1.44 14.40
C PHE A 137 11.39 -1.60 14.00
N ASN A 138 11.88 -0.74 13.10
CA ASN A 138 13.29 -0.74 12.68
C ASN A 138 14.25 -0.33 13.81
N GLN A 139 13.85 0.56 14.72
CA GLN A 139 14.63 0.88 15.91
C GLN A 139 14.70 -0.31 16.88
N LEU A 140 13.58 -0.98 17.11
CA LEU A 140 13.49 -2.14 17.99
C LEU A 140 14.30 -3.34 17.50
N THR A 141 14.20 -3.67 16.21
CA THR A 141 14.73 -4.93 15.65
C THR A 141 16.07 -4.79 14.92
N GLY A 142 16.36 -3.63 14.34
CA GLY A 142 17.56 -3.42 13.52
C GLY A 142 17.57 -4.29 12.26
N SER A 143 18.65 -5.09 12.09
CA SER A 143 18.83 -5.98 10.93
C SER A 143 18.18 -7.36 11.10
N ASN A 144 17.68 -7.71 12.29
CA ASN A 144 17.14 -9.03 12.62
C ASN A 144 15.64 -9.11 12.30
N GLN A 145 15.28 -9.01 11.02
CA GLN A 145 13.90 -9.00 10.55
C GLN A 145 13.62 -10.19 9.63
N HIS A 146 12.45 -10.78 9.81
CA HIS A 146 11.88 -11.77 8.90
C HIS A 146 10.67 -11.17 8.19
N VAL A 147 10.67 -11.23 6.86
CA VAL A 147 9.57 -10.74 6.04
C VAL A 147 8.85 -11.92 5.41
N GLY A 148 7.56 -12.00 5.60
CA GLY A 148 6.68 -13.03 5.05
C GLY A 148 5.29 -12.47 4.78
N ASN A 149 4.30 -13.32 4.61
CA ASN A 149 2.90 -12.93 4.56
C ASN A 149 2.17 -13.55 5.74
N PHE A 150 1.14 -12.88 6.25
CA PHE A 150 0.23 -13.49 7.21
C PHE A 150 -0.46 -14.72 6.60
N PRO A 151 -0.69 -15.80 7.37
CA PRO A 151 -1.30 -17.02 6.85
C PRO A 151 -2.65 -16.77 6.17
N GLY A 152 -2.79 -17.28 4.94
CA GLY A 152 -4.04 -17.23 4.17
C GLY A 152 -4.38 -15.90 3.50
N VAL A 153 -3.54 -14.88 3.63
CA VAL A 153 -3.73 -13.55 3.03
C VAL A 153 -2.45 -13.03 2.39
N THR A 154 -2.59 -12.02 1.54
CA THR A 154 -1.47 -11.40 0.82
C THR A 154 -0.93 -10.15 1.53
N VAL A 155 -1.18 -10.03 2.82
CA VAL A 155 -0.69 -8.93 3.67
C VAL A 155 0.71 -9.30 4.17
N ASP A 156 1.66 -8.38 4.02
CA ASP A 156 3.05 -8.59 4.46
C ASP A 156 3.11 -8.68 5.99
N CYS A 157 3.85 -9.66 6.48
CA CYS A 157 4.18 -9.84 7.89
C CYS A 157 5.67 -9.56 8.10
N LYS A 158 5.99 -8.64 9.01
CA LYS A 158 7.36 -8.40 9.44
C LYS A 158 7.47 -8.76 10.91
N SER A 159 8.38 -9.64 11.24
CA SER A 159 8.70 -9.98 12.64
C SER A 159 10.20 -9.92 12.86
N GLY A 160 10.62 -9.63 14.08
CA GLY A 160 12.03 -9.56 14.43
C GLY A 160 12.26 -9.67 15.91
N MET A 161 13.50 -9.96 16.30
CA MET A 161 13.93 -9.99 17.70
C MET A 161 14.25 -8.55 18.15
N ILE A 162 13.86 -8.20 19.38
CA ILE A 162 14.24 -6.93 19.97
C ILE A 162 15.72 -6.95 20.32
N LYS A 163 16.44 -5.88 19.94
CA LYS A 163 17.89 -5.75 20.17
C LYS A 163 18.22 -5.89 21.66
N GLY A 164 19.22 -6.71 21.97
CA GLY A 164 19.66 -6.94 23.36
C GLY A 164 18.79 -7.89 24.17
N HIS A 165 17.72 -8.46 23.59
CA HIS A 165 16.78 -9.35 24.28
C HIS A 165 16.48 -10.59 23.43
N GLU A 166 17.27 -11.65 23.60
CA GLU A 166 17.24 -12.86 22.73
C GLU A 166 15.91 -13.64 22.76
N ASN A 167 15.15 -13.55 23.87
CA ASN A 167 13.86 -14.25 24.01
C ASN A 167 12.63 -13.39 23.69
N THR A 168 12.83 -12.25 23.05
CA THR A 168 11.73 -11.33 22.73
C THR A 168 11.55 -11.15 21.23
N SER A 169 10.34 -11.30 20.73
CA SER A 169 10.01 -11.04 19.34
C SER A 169 8.87 -10.03 19.21
N VAL A 170 8.99 -9.14 18.25
CA VAL A 170 7.95 -8.17 17.90
C VAL A 170 7.48 -8.41 16.47
N THR A 171 6.15 -8.39 16.27
CA THR A 171 5.51 -8.49 14.96
C THR A 171 4.88 -7.16 14.60
N ASP A 172 5.28 -6.58 13.47
CA ASP A 172 4.70 -5.36 12.91
C ASP A 172 3.38 -5.70 12.23
N LEU A 173 2.26 -5.28 12.82
CA LEU A 173 0.94 -5.45 12.24
C LEU A 173 0.66 -4.34 11.22
N PRO A 174 -0.22 -4.57 10.23
CA PRO A 174 -0.64 -3.54 9.31
C PRO A 174 -1.16 -2.29 10.02
N GLY A 175 -0.99 -1.12 9.41
CA GLY A 175 -1.56 0.13 9.93
C GLY A 175 -3.07 0.13 9.77
N ILE A 176 -3.80 0.17 10.88
CA ILE A 176 -5.26 0.09 10.92
C ILE A 176 -5.85 1.25 11.70
N TYR A 177 -7.10 1.56 11.44
CA TYR A 177 -7.82 2.62 12.13
C TYR A 177 -8.80 2.10 13.18
N SER A 178 -9.26 0.86 13.01
CA SER A 178 -10.16 0.19 13.95
C SER A 178 -9.99 -1.33 13.87
N MET A 179 -10.58 -2.05 14.82
CA MET A 179 -10.66 -3.50 14.82
C MET A 179 -11.93 -4.02 14.12
N SER A 180 -12.61 -3.17 13.35
CA SER A 180 -13.79 -3.55 12.56
C SER A 180 -13.37 -4.24 11.25
N PRO A 181 -14.10 -5.24 10.74
CA PRO A 181 -13.70 -6.03 9.59
C PRO A 181 -13.99 -5.34 8.25
N TYR A 182 -13.42 -4.16 8.04
CA TYR A 182 -13.62 -3.37 6.83
C TYR A 182 -12.61 -3.70 5.72
N SER A 183 -11.33 -3.82 6.08
CA SER A 183 -10.25 -4.18 5.15
C SER A 183 -9.58 -5.50 5.55
N SER A 184 -8.82 -6.10 4.61
CA SER A 184 -8.01 -7.29 4.90
C SER A 184 -6.96 -7.02 5.99
N GLU A 185 -6.44 -5.80 6.07
CA GLU A 185 -5.45 -5.36 7.06
C GLU A 185 -6.03 -5.37 8.48
N GLU A 186 -7.26 -4.86 8.64
CA GLU A 186 -7.98 -4.85 9.92
C GLU A 186 -8.36 -6.25 10.37
N ILE A 187 -8.82 -7.10 9.45
CA ILE A 187 -9.13 -8.51 9.73
C ILE A 187 -7.88 -9.26 10.20
N VAL A 188 -6.75 -9.06 9.51
CA VAL A 188 -5.46 -9.70 9.85
C VAL A 188 -4.98 -9.26 11.23
N SER A 189 -4.98 -7.96 11.51
CA SER A 189 -4.52 -7.41 12.79
C SER A 189 -5.39 -7.90 13.94
N ARG A 190 -6.71 -7.90 13.77
CA ARG A 190 -7.65 -8.44 14.76
C ARG A 190 -7.43 -9.92 15.01
N ASN A 191 -7.35 -10.73 13.95
CA ASN A 191 -7.15 -12.17 14.09
C ASN A 191 -5.80 -12.51 14.71
N PHE A 192 -4.75 -11.72 14.43
CA PHE A 192 -3.46 -11.90 15.08
C PHE A 192 -3.57 -11.72 16.60
N VAL A 193 -4.20 -10.64 17.06
CA VAL A 193 -4.32 -10.39 18.50
C VAL A 193 -5.20 -11.45 19.17
N LEU A 194 -6.31 -11.87 18.56
CA LEU A 194 -7.23 -12.86 19.11
C LEU A 194 -6.67 -14.28 19.11
N ASN A 195 -6.00 -14.71 18.03
CA ASN A 195 -5.58 -16.10 17.84
C ASN A 195 -4.15 -16.36 18.31
N GLU A 196 -3.20 -15.47 17.99
CA GLU A 196 -1.79 -15.65 18.36
C GLU A 196 -1.50 -15.21 19.80
N LYS A 197 -2.41 -14.44 20.41
CA LYS A 197 -2.38 -14.00 21.82
C LYS A 197 -0.99 -13.49 22.23
N PRO A 198 -0.53 -12.38 21.66
CA PRO A 198 0.76 -11.81 22.03
C PRO A 198 0.82 -11.55 23.54
N LYS A 199 1.99 -11.68 24.13
CA LYS A 199 2.18 -11.47 25.59
C LYS A 199 2.00 -10.01 25.99
N ALA A 200 2.23 -9.08 25.05
CA ALA A 200 1.84 -7.68 25.21
C ALA A 200 1.67 -6.98 23.85
N ILE A 201 0.97 -5.86 23.86
CA ILE A 201 0.78 -4.95 22.72
C ILE A 201 1.59 -3.70 22.96
N ILE A 202 2.36 -3.28 21.95
CA ILE A 202 2.95 -1.95 21.85
C ILE A 202 2.04 -1.15 20.91
N ASN A 203 1.20 -0.29 21.47
CA ASN A 203 0.31 0.56 20.69
C ASN A 203 1.01 1.91 20.41
N ILE A 204 1.28 2.21 19.16
CA ILE A 204 1.91 3.47 18.76
C ILE A 204 0.88 4.49 18.28
N VAL A 205 0.91 5.68 18.88
CA VAL A 205 -0.03 6.78 18.67
C VAL A 205 0.74 8.02 18.20
N ASP A 206 0.26 8.68 17.17
CA ASP A 206 0.76 9.99 16.72
C ASP A 206 0.24 11.08 17.67
N ALA A 207 1.12 11.65 18.48
CA ALA A 207 0.80 12.72 19.42
C ALA A 207 0.32 14.00 18.75
N THR A 208 0.63 14.22 17.48
CA THR A 208 0.17 15.40 16.73
C THR A 208 -1.30 15.28 16.28
N ASN A 209 -1.84 14.04 16.23
CA ASN A 209 -3.21 13.70 15.86
C ASN A 209 -3.83 12.72 16.86
N ILE A 210 -3.71 13.04 18.14
CA ILE A 210 -3.97 12.11 19.23
C ILE A 210 -5.42 11.61 19.27
N GLU A 211 -6.41 12.49 19.10
CA GLU A 211 -7.84 12.12 19.15
C GLU A 211 -8.16 11.04 18.11
N ARG A 212 -7.58 11.18 16.94
CA ARG A 212 -7.77 10.23 15.85
C ARG A 212 -7.17 8.86 16.15
N ASN A 213 -5.96 8.85 16.70
CA ASN A 213 -5.24 7.62 16.96
C ASN A 213 -5.78 6.87 18.18
N MET A 214 -6.33 7.59 19.17
CA MET A 214 -6.88 7.01 20.39
C MET A 214 -8.10 6.12 20.15
N TYR A 215 -8.82 6.26 19.04
CA TYR A 215 -9.98 5.40 18.75
C TYR A 215 -9.60 3.91 18.68
N LEU A 216 -8.48 3.60 18.02
CA LEU A 216 -7.92 2.25 17.99
C LEU A 216 -7.49 1.81 19.41
N THR A 217 -6.87 2.72 20.17
CA THR A 217 -6.45 2.46 21.55
C THR A 217 -7.64 2.02 22.43
N MET A 218 -8.80 2.68 22.30
CA MET A 218 -10.01 2.29 23.02
C MET A 218 -10.43 0.85 22.72
N GLN A 219 -10.38 0.44 21.46
CA GLN A 219 -10.72 -0.93 21.06
C GLN A 219 -9.69 -1.97 21.54
N LEU A 220 -8.40 -1.58 21.59
CA LEU A 220 -7.34 -2.44 22.11
C LEU A 220 -7.46 -2.65 23.62
N LEU A 221 -7.88 -1.63 24.38
CA LEU A 221 -8.17 -1.75 25.82
C LEU A 221 -9.28 -2.79 26.10
N GLU A 222 -10.30 -2.86 25.25
CA GLU A 222 -11.38 -3.85 25.36
C GLU A 222 -10.88 -5.29 25.14
N MET A 223 -9.69 -5.50 24.55
CA MET A 223 -9.12 -6.83 24.29
C MET A 223 -8.44 -7.45 25.53
N ASP A 224 -8.32 -6.73 26.63
CA ASP A 224 -7.77 -7.21 27.91
C ASP A 224 -6.38 -7.89 27.80
N VAL A 225 -5.53 -7.39 26.88
CA VAL A 225 -4.14 -7.83 26.69
C VAL A 225 -3.20 -6.80 27.31
N PRO A 226 -2.12 -7.22 28.00
CA PRO A 226 -1.09 -6.29 28.48
C PRO A 226 -0.68 -5.32 27.40
N MET A 227 -0.69 -4.00 27.66
CA MET A 227 -0.46 -2.99 26.65
C MET A 227 0.31 -1.80 27.18
N VAL A 228 1.23 -1.26 26.34
CA VAL A 228 1.90 0.02 26.54
C VAL A 228 1.56 0.95 25.40
N LEU A 229 1.30 2.22 25.71
CA LEU A 229 1.07 3.28 24.74
C LEU A 229 2.37 4.01 24.41
N ALA A 230 2.87 3.87 23.19
CA ALA A 230 4.01 4.63 22.68
C ALA A 230 3.51 5.94 22.02
N LEU A 231 3.62 7.05 22.74
CA LEU A 231 3.18 8.36 22.25
C LEU A 231 4.28 8.99 21.40
N ASN A 232 4.20 8.79 20.08
CA ASN A 232 5.24 9.15 19.12
C ASN A 232 5.10 10.59 18.61
N MET A 233 6.20 11.12 18.02
CA MET A 233 6.28 12.48 17.48
C MET A 233 6.19 13.56 18.57
N MET A 234 6.60 13.25 19.79
CA MET A 234 6.63 14.21 20.88
C MET A 234 7.57 15.40 20.60
N ASP A 235 8.61 15.21 19.82
CA ASP A 235 9.47 16.27 19.34
C ASP A 235 8.74 17.32 18.48
N GLU A 236 7.76 16.92 17.69
CA GLU A 236 6.91 17.85 16.92
C GLU A 236 5.93 18.58 17.84
N VAL A 237 5.34 17.90 18.82
CA VAL A 237 4.42 18.53 19.79
C VAL A 237 5.16 19.61 20.59
N VAL A 238 6.31 19.28 21.17
CA VAL A 238 7.13 20.22 21.95
C VAL A 238 7.67 21.34 21.05
N GLY A 239 8.13 21.01 19.85
CA GLY A 239 8.64 21.98 18.86
C GLY A 239 7.61 23.02 18.40
N ASN A 240 6.32 22.69 18.52
CA ASN A 240 5.20 23.59 18.24
C ASN A 240 4.56 24.22 19.49
N SER A 241 5.24 24.13 20.65
CA SER A 241 4.76 24.65 21.95
C SER A 241 3.46 24.00 22.45
N GLY A 242 3.23 22.75 22.06
CA GLY A 242 2.22 21.89 22.67
C GLY A 242 2.79 21.17 23.88
N SER A 243 1.91 20.63 24.74
CA SER A 243 2.31 19.76 25.85
C SER A 243 1.25 18.71 26.13
N ILE A 244 1.68 17.58 26.68
CA ILE A 244 0.80 16.47 27.07
C ILE A 244 1.15 16.09 28.51
N ASP A 245 0.16 16.01 29.37
CA ASP A 245 0.30 15.47 30.73
C ASP A 245 0.28 13.93 30.65
N ILE A 246 1.48 13.34 30.66
CA ILE A 246 1.67 11.90 30.55
C ILE A 246 1.03 11.16 31.74
N ASN A 247 1.29 11.63 32.96
CA ASN A 247 0.76 11.00 34.17
C ASN A 247 -0.77 11.08 34.26
N GLY A 248 -1.35 12.22 33.88
CA GLY A 248 -2.80 12.37 33.81
C GLY A 248 -3.41 11.41 32.78
N MET A 249 -2.76 11.24 31.63
CA MET A 249 -3.19 10.32 30.59
C MET A 249 -3.09 8.84 31.04
N GLU A 250 -2.00 8.45 31.70
CA GLU A 250 -1.82 7.12 32.28
C GLU A 250 -2.93 6.80 33.29
N ASN A 251 -3.22 7.70 34.21
CA ASN A 251 -4.28 7.55 35.19
C ASN A 251 -5.67 7.38 34.57
N MET A 252 -5.94 8.07 33.46
CA MET A 252 -7.22 7.96 32.77
C MET A 252 -7.35 6.69 31.94
N LEU A 253 -6.26 6.24 31.31
CA LEU A 253 -6.23 5.05 30.44
C LEU A 253 -6.01 3.75 31.23
N GLY A 254 -5.34 3.82 32.38
CA GLY A 254 -4.95 2.64 33.17
C GLY A 254 -3.89 1.77 32.50
N ILE A 255 -3.02 2.37 31.66
CA ILE A 255 -1.88 1.72 31.01
C ILE A 255 -0.67 2.67 30.98
N PRO A 256 0.58 2.15 30.93
CA PRO A 256 1.76 2.99 30.77
C PRO A 256 1.73 3.77 29.46
N VAL A 257 2.08 5.07 29.51
CA VAL A 257 2.18 5.96 28.36
C VAL A 257 3.60 6.52 28.25
N ILE A 258 4.32 6.15 27.22
CA ILE A 258 5.73 6.49 27.05
C ILE A 258 5.89 7.49 25.92
N PRO A 259 6.36 8.71 26.20
CA PRO A 259 6.64 9.72 25.19
C PRO A 259 7.89 9.34 24.40
N ILE A 260 7.79 9.24 23.07
CA ILE A 260 8.91 8.86 22.20
C ILE A 260 9.03 9.78 20.97
N SER A 261 10.21 9.77 20.39
CA SER A 261 10.45 10.17 19.00
C SER A 261 11.18 9.04 18.27
N ALA A 262 10.42 8.18 17.58
CA ALA A 262 10.98 7.05 16.85
C ALA A 262 12.01 7.49 15.77
N ALA A 263 11.78 8.65 15.14
CA ALA A 263 12.70 9.21 14.14
C ALA A 263 14.05 9.59 14.72
N LYS A 264 14.08 10.09 15.97
CA LYS A 264 15.31 10.50 16.68
C LYS A 264 15.85 9.42 17.59
N ASN A 265 15.14 8.32 17.78
CA ASN A 265 15.45 7.25 18.74
C ASN A 265 15.46 7.74 20.21
N GLU A 266 14.55 8.69 20.54
CA GLU A 266 14.40 9.22 21.90
C GLU A 266 13.25 8.48 22.60
N GLY A 267 13.43 8.10 23.87
CA GLY A 267 12.43 7.39 24.70
C GLY A 267 12.22 5.90 24.35
N VAL A 268 12.90 5.36 23.33
CA VAL A 268 12.69 3.97 22.88
C VAL A 268 13.19 2.96 23.90
N ASP A 269 14.29 3.21 24.60
CA ASP A 269 14.81 2.32 25.64
C ASP A 269 13.87 2.26 26.85
N GLU A 270 13.23 3.38 27.19
CA GLU A 270 12.20 3.45 28.22
C GLU A 270 10.96 2.64 27.83
N LEU A 271 10.52 2.79 26.56
CA LEU A 271 9.42 1.98 26.02
C LEU A 271 9.71 0.48 26.12
N ILE A 272 10.93 0.05 25.77
CA ILE A 272 11.32 -1.37 25.84
C ILE A 272 11.23 -1.87 27.30
N ARG A 273 11.76 -1.09 28.26
CA ARG A 273 11.72 -1.47 29.67
C ARG A 273 10.29 -1.69 30.17
N HIS A 274 9.38 -0.77 29.87
CA HIS A 274 7.97 -0.89 30.25
C HIS A 274 7.28 -2.04 29.52
N ALA A 275 7.50 -2.20 28.22
CA ALA A 275 6.93 -3.29 27.45
C ALA A 275 7.35 -4.66 28.01
N LEU A 276 8.65 -4.83 28.31
CA LEU A 276 9.15 -6.07 28.93
C LEU A 276 8.51 -6.32 30.29
N HIS A 277 8.43 -5.28 31.13
CA HIS A 277 7.85 -5.39 32.48
C HIS A 277 6.38 -5.87 32.41
N ILE A 278 5.53 -5.18 31.66
CA ILE A 278 4.11 -5.58 31.56
C ILE A 278 3.93 -6.96 30.92
N ALA A 279 4.80 -7.35 29.98
CA ALA A 279 4.75 -8.66 29.35
C ALA A 279 5.23 -9.76 30.32
N GLU A 280 6.28 -9.52 31.11
CA GLU A 280 6.80 -10.48 32.09
C GLU A 280 5.84 -10.71 33.25
N TYR A 281 5.22 -9.65 33.75
CA TYR A 281 4.28 -9.72 34.88
C TYR A 281 2.82 -9.88 34.42
N GLN A 282 2.52 -9.91 33.09
CA GLN A 282 1.17 -10.01 32.54
C GLN A 282 0.21 -8.95 33.11
N GLU A 283 0.70 -7.73 33.30
CA GLU A 283 -0.09 -6.61 33.81
C GLU A 283 -1.12 -6.16 32.78
N LYS A 284 -2.37 -6.43 33.06
CA LYS A 284 -3.50 -6.05 32.19
C LYS A 284 -3.89 -4.59 32.39
N PRO A 285 -4.57 -3.97 31.39
CA PRO A 285 -5.13 -2.63 31.55
C PRO A 285 -6.04 -2.56 32.77
N GLU A 286 -5.88 -1.54 33.61
CA GLU A 286 -6.78 -1.31 34.75
C GLU A 286 -8.20 -0.97 34.33
N ARG A 287 -8.29 -0.33 33.18
CA ARG A 287 -9.57 0.15 32.66
C ARG A 287 -9.86 -0.50 31.32
N THR A 288 -10.71 -1.51 31.33
CA THR A 288 -11.29 -2.10 30.12
C THR A 288 -12.67 -1.51 29.82
N ASP A 289 -13.29 -0.88 30.81
CA ASP A 289 -14.58 -0.20 30.72
C ASP A 289 -14.41 1.31 30.92
N TYR A 290 -14.80 2.09 29.92
CA TYR A 290 -14.74 3.54 29.87
C TYR A 290 -16.11 4.16 29.58
N CYS A 291 -17.22 3.39 29.66
CA CYS A 291 -18.56 3.92 29.62
C CYS A 291 -18.93 4.49 30.98
N ASP A 292 -19.41 5.74 31.00
CA ASP A 292 -19.80 6.44 32.21
C ASP A 292 -21.30 6.28 32.46
N GLU A 293 -21.68 5.90 33.67
CA GLU A 293 -23.10 5.81 34.09
C GLU A 293 -23.85 7.11 33.97
N ASN A 294 -23.15 8.25 34.07
CA ASN A 294 -23.72 9.59 33.98
C ASN A 294 -23.80 10.10 32.53
N ASP A 295 -23.05 9.51 31.62
CA ASP A 295 -23.07 9.96 30.23
C ASP A 295 -24.40 9.59 29.59
N PHE A 296 -25.11 10.61 29.10
CA PHE A 296 -26.36 10.46 28.36
C PHE A 296 -27.43 9.60 29.06
N GLY A 297 -27.51 9.70 30.39
CA GLY A 297 -28.46 8.92 31.20
C GLY A 297 -28.12 7.45 31.36
N GLY A 298 -26.89 7.05 31.05
CA GLY A 298 -26.38 5.70 31.26
C GLY A 298 -26.92 4.63 30.29
N ALA A 299 -27.59 5.01 29.21
CA ALA A 299 -28.23 4.05 28.30
C ALA A 299 -27.22 3.08 27.66
N VAL A 300 -26.07 3.60 27.17
CA VAL A 300 -24.99 2.78 26.57
C VAL A 300 -24.33 1.89 27.64
N HIS A 301 -24.07 2.44 28.83
CA HIS A 301 -23.50 1.68 29.96
C HIS A 301 -24.37 0.46 30.32
N ARG A 302 -25.69 0.69 30.57
CA ARG A 302 -26.62 -0.39 30.86
C ARG A 302 -26.69 -1.44 29.74
N CYS A 303 -26.70 -1.02 28.50
CA CYS A 303 -26.73 -1.93 27.34
C CYS A 303 -25.49 -2.82 27.32
N ILE A 304 -24.29 -2.25 27.43
CA ILE A 304 -23.05 -3.00 27.38
C ILE A 304 -22.96 -4.01 28.52
N HIS A 305 -23.30 -3.60 29.76
CA HIS A 305 -23.27 -4.50 30.89
C HIS A 305 -24.33 -5.60 30.81
N ALA A 306 -25.53 -5.33 30.34
CA ALA A 306 -26.54 -6.36 30.10
C ALA A 306 -26.09 -7.36 29.04
N VAL A 307 -25.46 -6.89 27.95
CA VAL A 307 -24.92 -7.78 26.91
C VAL A 307 -23.72 -8.59 27.43
N ILE A 308 -22.83 -8.00 28.26
CA ILE A 308 -21.73 -8.73 28.89
C ILE A 308 -22.28 -9.94 29.66
N HIS A 309 -23.29 -9.75 30.52
CA HIS A 309 -23.92 -10.84 31.26
C HIS A 309 -24.56 -11.89 30.36
N LEU A 310 -25.17 -11.48 29.26
CA LEU A 310 -25.81 -12.39 28.29
C LEU A 310 -24.79 -13.30 27.59
N ILE A 311 -23.60 -12.77 27.25
CA ILE A 311 -22.64 -13.49 26.38
C ILE A 311 -21.42 -14.04 27.12
N GLU A 312 -21.30 -13.87 28.43
CA GLU A 312 -20.10 -14.20 29.21
C GLU A 312 -19.65 -15.65 29.00
N ASP A 313 -20.56 -16.62 29.10
CA ASP A 313 -20.25 -18.04 28.92
C ASP A 313 -19.88 -18.39 27.46
N HIS A 314 -20.50 -17.72 26.50
CA HIS A 314 -20.20 -17.87 25.08
C HIS A 314 -18.82 -17.31 24.73
N ALA A 315 -18.50 -16.13 25.25
CA ALA A 315 -17.21 -15.48 25.05
C ALA A 315 -16.08 -16.31 25.68
N LYS A 316 -16.27 -16.83 26.88
CA LYS A 316 -15.32 -17.76 27.55
C LYS A 316 -15.10 -19.03 26.72
N ARG A 317 -16.17 -19.64 26.17
CA ARG A 317 -16.06 -20.82 25.31
C ARG A 317 -15.32 -20.52 24.00
N ALA A 318 -15.55 -19.35 23.43
CA ALA A 318 -14.91 -18.90 22.20
C ALA A 318 -13.48 -18.35 22.45
N ASP A 319 -13.05 -18.24 23.73
CA ASP A 319 -11.77 -17.70 24.17
C ASP A 319 -11.52 -16.26 23.66
N ILE A 320 -12.58 -15.42 23.72
CA ILE A 320 -12.59 -14.02 23.29
C ILE A 320 -12.85 -13.14 24.52
N PRO A 321 -12.16 -11.99 24.66
CA PRO A 321 -12.42 -11.02 25.72
C PRO A 321 -13.88 -10.55 25.71
N VAL A 322 -14.57 -10.69 26.84
CA VAL A 322 -16.02 -10.48 26.95
C VAL A 322 -16.42 -9.05 26.59
N ARG A 323 -15.64 -8.06 27.07
CA ARG A 323 -15.90 -6.63 26.79
C ARG A 323 -15.80 -6.31 25.30
N PHE A 324 -14.76 -6.82 24.64
CA PHE A 324 -14.60 -6.67 23.19
C PHE A 324 -15.74 -7.35 22.41
N ALA A 325 -16.10 -8.58 22.82
CA ALA A 325 -17.21 -9.30 22.20
C ALA A 325 -18.53 -8.55 22.35
N ALA A 326 -18.80 -7.99 23.54
CA ALA A 326 -20.01 -7.21 23.81
C ALA A 326 -20.11 -5.95 22.93
N SER A 327 -19.05 -5.16 22.85
CA SER A 327 -19.02 -3.98 21.99
C SER A 327 -19.22 -4.33 20.52
N LYS A 328 -18.55 -5.37 20.04
CA LYS A 328 -18.63 -5.78 18.62
C LYS A 328 -19.97 -6.38 18.24
N ILE A 329 -20.61 -7.14 19.14
CA ILE A 329 -21.94 -7.70 18.86
C ILE A 329 -23.04 -6.62 18.88
N ILE A 330 -22.91 -5.61 19.73
CA ILE A 330 -23.80 -4.44 19.72
C ILE A 330 -23.63 -3.67 18.42
N GLU A 331 -22.40 -3.48 17.93
CA GLU A 331 -22.11 -2.87 16.62
C GLU A 331 -22.65 -3.71 15.43
N GLY A 332 -23.02 -4.98 15.67
CA GLY A 332 -23.51 -5.89 14.64
C GLY A 332 -22.42 -6.60 13.85
N ASP A 333 -21.23 -6.85 14.42
CA ASP A 333 -20.13 -7.57 13.76
C ASP A 333 -20.51 -9.04 13.48
N PRO A 334 -20.66 -9.43 12.18
CA PRO A 334 -21.14 -10.77 11.83
C PRO A 334 -20.11 -11.86 12.16
N LEU A 335 -18.81 -11.51 12.25
CA LEU A 335 -17.76 -12.48 12.55
C LEU A 335 -17.79 -12.87 14.02
N ILE A 336 -17.96 -11.90 14.91
CA ILE A 336 -18.08 -12.16 16.36
C ILE A 336 -19.40 -12.87 16.65
N LEU A 337 -20.51 -12.46 16.02
CA LEU A 337 -21.81 -13.12 16.20
C LEU A 337 -21.72 -14.61 15.82
N LYS A 338 -21.02 -14.95 14.74
CA LYS A 338 -20.80 -16.33 14.33
C LYS A 338 -19.94 -17.13 15.30
N LEU A 339 -18.92 -16.49 15.89
CA LEU A 339 -18.01 -17.14 16.85
C LEU A 339 -18.70 -17.44 18.18
N LEU A 340 -19.58 -16.56 18.66
CA LEU A 340 -20.31 -16.74 19.91
C LEU A 340 -21.37 -17.83 19.87
N GLN A 341 -21.90 -18.17 18.68
CA GLN A 341 -22.92 -19.22 18.49
C GLN A 341 -24.13 -19.07 19.43
N LEU A 342 -24.69 -17.85 19.51
CA LEU A 342 -25.89 -17.57 20.30
C LEU A 342 -27.10 -18.32 19.74
N ASP A 343 -27.98 -18.79 20.64
CA ASP A 343 -29.27 -19.35 20.25
C ASP A 343 -30.27 -18.25 19.80
N GLU A 344 -31.44 -18.64 19.30
CA GLU A 344 -32.42 -17.68 18.81
C GLU A 344 -33.04 -16.82 19.91
N ASN A 345 -33.22 -17.37 21.12
CA ASN A 345 -33.76 -16.62 22.25
C ASN A 345 -32.73 -15.58 22.75
N GLU A 346 -31.46 -15.95 22.78
CA GLU A 346 -30.36 -15.04 23.14
C GLU A 346 -30.22 -13.90 22.13
N LYS A 347 -30.39 -14.20 20.82
CA LYS A 347 -30.40 -13.17 19.77
C LYS A 347 -31.59 -12.22 19.90
N GLU A 348 -32.79 -12.73 20.22
CA GLU A 348 -33.96 -11.88 20.47
C GLU A 348 -33.75 -11.01 21.72
N MET A 349 -33.18 -11.56 22.79
CA MET A 349 -32.85 -10.79 23.98
C MET A 349 -31.81 -9.71 23.71
N LEU A 350 -30.74 -10.04 22.96
CA LEU A 350 -29.75 -9.09 22.52
C LEU A 350 -30.39 -7.93 21.75
N GLU A 351 -31.24 -8.25 20.78
CA GLU A 351 -31.88 -7.23 19.95
C GLU A 351 -32.82 -6.35 20.78
N HIS A 352 -33.51 -6.92 21.77
CA HIS A 352 -34.35 -6.14 22.68
C HIS A 352 -33.54 -5.15 23.53
N ILE A 353 -32.42 -5.60 24.10
CA ILE A 353 -31.50 -4.75 24.89
C ILE A 353 -30.96 -3.61 24.02
N VAL A 354 -30.54 -3.91 22.78
CA VAL A 354 -29.98 -2.93 21.87
C VAL A 354 -31.03 -1.91 21.41
N LEU A 355 -32.25 -2.36 21.06
CA LEU A 355 -33.37 -1.48 20.69
C LEU A 355 -33.78 -0.53 21.82
N GLN A 356 -33.73 -1.01 23.06
CA GLN A 356 -33.97 -0.15 24.22
C GLN A 356 -32.93 0.99 24.29
N MET A 357 -31.63 0.67 24.15
CA MET A 357 -30.57 1.67 24.11
C MET A 357 -30.75 2.67 22.96
N GLU A 358 -31.05 2.19 21.75
CA GLU A 358 -31.29 3.04 20.58
C GLU A 358 -32.45 4.01 20.83
N THR A 359 -33.51 3.54 21.45
CA THR A 359 -34.68 4.36 21.78
C THR A 359 -34.35 5.44 22.84
N GLU A 360 -33.65 5.05 23.89
CA GLU A 360 -33.26 5.95 24.98
C GLU A 360 -32.22 6.98 24.53
N ARG A 361 -31.25 6.56 23.67
CA ARG A 361 -30.16 7.40 23.19
C ARG A 361 -30.56 8.28 22.01
N GLY A 362 -31.54 7.85 21.21
CA GLY A 362 -31.92 8.51 19.95
C GLY A 362 -30.87 8.39 18.84
N LEU A 363 -29.95 7.45 18.98
CA LEU A 363 -28.92 7.07 18.00
C LEU A 363 -29.01 5.59 17.72
N ASP A 364 -28.64 5.19 16.52
CA ASP A 364 -28.47 3.76 16.23
C ASP A 364 -27.27 3.17 16.98
N ARG A 365 -27.25 1.84 17.12
CA ARG A 365 -26.27 1.08 17.89
C ARG A 365 -24.82 1.40 17.59
N SER A 366 -24.45 1.44 16.31
CA SER A 366 -23.07 1.70 15.88
C SER A 366 -22.65 3.14 16.17
N ALA A 367 -23.55 4.11 15.94
CA ALA A 367 -23.31 5.52 16.25
C ALA A 367 -23.22 5.76 17.76
N ALA A 368 -24.03 5.08 18.58
CA ALA A 368 -24.01 5.20 20.02
C ALA A 368 -22.69 4.70 20.64
N ILE A 369 -22.18 3.56 20.17
CA ILE A 369 -20.89 3.02 20.62
C ILE A 369 -19.71 3.90 20.15
N ALA A 370 -19.72 4.39 18.91
CA ALA A 370 -18.69 5.29 18.42
C ALA A 370 -18.70 6.62 19.18
N ASP A 371 -19.87 7.20 19.45
CA ASP A 371 -20.03 8.43 20.20
C ASP A 371 -19.54 8.30 21.65
N MET A 372 -19.80 7.16 22.31
CA MET A 372 -19.26 6.86 23.64
C MET A 372 -17.71 6.87 23.64
N ARG A 373 -17.07 6.21 22.63
CA ARG A 373 -15.60 6.18 22.53
C ARG A 373 -15.02 7.57 22.30
N PHE A 374 -15.61 8.35 21.35
CA PHE A 374 -15.14 9.71 21.07
C PHE A 374 -15.37 10.64 22.26
N THR A 375 -16.49 10.54 22.99
CA THR A 375 -16.73 11.30 24.22
C THR A 375 -15.65 11.06 25.27
N PHE A 376 -15.24 9.83 25.46
CA PHE A 376 -14.14 9.51 26.38
C PHE A 376 -12.79 10.03 25.89
N ILE A 377 -12.49 9.90 24.59
CA ILE A 377 -11.28 10.45 23.97
C ILE A 377 -11.23 11.97 24.15
N GLU A 378 -12.34 12.67 23.93
CA GLU A 378 -12.44 14.12 24.14
C GLU A 378 -12.17 14.48 25.59
N LYS A 379 -12.74 13.76 26.58
CA LYS A 379 -12.46 13.96 28.01
C LYS A 379 -10.95 13.80 28.32
N ILE A 380 -10.28 12.76 27.76
CA ILE A 380 -8.83 12.57 27.94
C ILE A 380 -8.05 13.74 27.34
N CYS A 381 -8.38 14.12 26.13
CA CYS A 381 -7.65 15.18 25.42
C CYS A 381 -7.87 16.57 26.04
N GLU A 382 -9.09 16.87 26.49
CA GLU A 382 -9.38 18.13 27.19
C GLU A 382 -8.63 18.24 28.52
N ALA A 383 -8.50 17.14 29.25
CA ALA A 383 -7.82 17.12 30.54
C ALA A 383 -6.29 17.19 30.39
N ASN A 384 -5.71 16.52 29.40
CA ASN A 384 -4.28 16.20 29.39
C ASN A 384 -3.51 16.79 28.20
N VAL A 385 -4.18 17.30 27.14
CA VAL A 385 -3.49 17.71 25.89
C VAL A 385 -3.66 19.21 25.63
N VAL A 386 -2.56 19.92 25.57
CA VAL A 386 -2.51 21.33 25.12
C VAL A 386 -2.02 21.36 23.68
N LYS A 387 -2.92 21.62 22.75
CA LYS A 387 -2.57 21.72 21.32
C LYS A 387 -2.04 23.11 20.99
N PRO A 388 -1.00 23.22 20.16
CA PRO A 388 -0.59 24.50 19.60
C PRO A 388 -1.71 25.09 18.71
N LYS A 389 -1.83 26.41 18.68
CA LYS A 389 -2.86 27.12 17.85
C LYS A 389 -2.72 26.84 16.37
N ALA A 390 -1.50 26.59 15.87
CA ALA A 390 -1.20 26.13 14.52
C ALA A 390 0.15 25.42 14.48
N SER A 391 0.18 24.18 13.98
CA SER A 391 1.43 23.45 13.73
C SER A 391 2.16 24.08 12.53
N LYS A 392 3.48 24.30 12.67
CA LYS A 392 4.35 24.81 11.59
C LYS A 392 4.32 23.89 10.37
N GLU A 393 4.31 22.59 10.63
CA GLU A 393 4.24 21.53 9.62
C GLU A 393 2.93 21.61 8.83
N ARG A 394 1.81 21.83 9.50
CA ARG A 394 0.49 21.99 8.86
C ARG A 394 0.42 23.25 8.00
N ILE A 395 0.91 24.39 8.51
CA ILE A 395 0.96 25.64 7.73
C ILE A 395 1.83 25.48 6.49
N ARG A 396 2.97 24.81 6.62
CA ARG A 396 3.87 24.51 5.51
C ARG A 396 3.18 23.59 4.49
N SER A 397 2.53 22.52 4.95
CA SER A 397 1.80 21.58 4.11
C SER A 397 0.68 22.28 3.33
N GLN A 398 -0.10 23.13 3.97
CA GLN A 398 -1.16 23.89 3.30
C GLN A 398 -0.61 24.86 2.24
N LYS A 399 0.58 25.49 2.47
CA LYS A 399 1.22 26.35 1.46
C LYS A 399 1.68 25.54 0.25
N ILE A 400 2.27 24.36 0.46
CA ILE A 400 2.70 23.46 -0.60
C ILE A 400 1.48 22.94 -1.37
N ASP A 401 0.43 22.55 -0.67
CA ASP A 401 -0.81 22.02 -1.26
C ASP A 401 -1.52 23.05 -2.16
N LYS A 402 -1.43 24.35 -1.90
CA LYS A 402 -1.95 25.39 -2.80
C LYS A 402 -1.40 25.26 -4.22
N ILE A 403 -0.16 24.78 -4.36
CA ILE A 403 0.50 24.59 -5.66
C ILE A 403 0.29 23.16 -6.15
N LEU A 404 0.64 22.15 -5.34
CA LEU A 404 0.67 20.75 -5.76
C LEU A 404 -0.71 20.11 -5.90
N THR A 405 -1.72 20.62 -5.21
CA THR A 405 -3.12 20.15 -5.31
C THR A 405 -4.09 21.22 -5.78
N GLY A 406 -3.59 22.33 -6.34
CA GLY A 406 -4.41 23.41 -6.88
C GLY A 406 -5.23 22.96 -8.09
N LYS A 407 -6.40 23.57 -8.28
CA LYS A 407 -7.38 23.20 -9.35
C LYS A 407 -6.78 23.07 -10.75
N TYR A 408 -5.85 23.94 -11.11
CA TYR A 408 -5.23 23.99 -12.45
C TYR A 408 -3.75 23.53 -12.44
N THR A 409 -3.10 23.50 -11.27
CA THR A 409 -1.67 23.22 -11.13
C THR A 409 -1.38 21.77 -10.76
N ALA A 410 -2.32 21.03 -10.18
CA ALA A 410 -2.09 19.68 -9.70
C ALA A 410 -1.59 18.73 -10.78
N ILE A 411 -2.30 18.63 -11.92
CA ILE A 411 -1.93 17.73 -13.02
C ILE A 411 -0.63 18.17 -13.70
N PRO A 412 -0.43 19.45 -14.09
CA PRO A 412 0.84 19.90 -14.65
C PRO A 412 2.03 19.68 -13.71
N CYS A 413 1.92 19.99 -12.44
CA CYS A 413 2.98 19.75 -11.47
C CYS A 413 3.30 18.26 -11.34
N PHE A 414 2.26 17.42 -11.26
CA PHE A 414 2.44 15.98 -11.22
C PHE A 414 3.17 15.44 -12.44
N VAL A 415 2.75 15.83 -13.64
CA VAL A 415 3.42 15.43 -14.88
C VAL A 415 4.87 15.91 -14.90
N ALA A 416 5.13 17.15 -14.49
CA ALA A 416 6.49 17.70 -14.44
C ALA A 416 7.39 16.92 -13.46
N ILE A 417 6.89 16.60 -12.26
CA ILE A 417 7.61 15.80 -11.26
C ILE A 417 7.91 14.40 -11.80
N MET A 418 6.92 13.73 -12.42
CA MET A 418 7.12 12.40 -12.99
C MET A 418 8.12 12.41 -14.14
N LEU A 419 8.03 13.39 -15.04
CA LEU A 419 9.01 13.55 -16.12
C LEU A 419 10.42 13.81 -15.59
N ALA A 420 10.57 14.63 -14.55
CA ALA A 420 11.86 14.87 -13.89
C ALA A 420 12.42 13.57 -13.27
N ILE A 421 11.60 12.81 -12.55
CA ILE A 421 12.00 11.51 -11.98
C ILE A 421 12.44 10.54 -13.07
N PHE A 422 11.66 10.40 -14.15
CA PHE A 422 12.02 9.51 -15.24
C PHE A 422 13.29 9.98 -15.98
N PHE A 423 13.43 11.28 -16.20
CA PHE A 423 14.64 11.83 -16.80
C PHE A 423 15.89 11.56 -15.96
N LEU A 424 15.83 11.82 -14.65
CA LEU A 424 16.94 11.54 -13.73
C LEU A 424 17.25 10.05 -13.65
N THR A 425 16.22 9.20 -13.62
CA THR A 425 16.39 7.74 -13.54
C THR A 425 16.99 7.15 -14.80
N PHE A 426 16.44 7.49 -15.98
CA PHE A 426 16.81 6.80 -17.22
C PHE A 426 17.94 7.49 -18.01
N ASN A 427 18.16 8.80 -17.84
CA ASN A 427 19.14 9.53 -18.62
C ASN A 427 20.35 10.05 -17.83
N VAL A 428 20.22 10.22 -16.51
CA VAL A 428 21.29 10.81 -15.69
C VAL A 428 21.86 9.78 -14.71
N ILE A 429 21.21 9.59 -13.58
CA ILE A 429 21.75 8.81 -12.46
C ILE A 429 21.74 7.32 -12.79
N GLY A 430 20.58 6.79 -13.20
CA GLY A 430 20.43 5.36 -13.47
C GLY A 430 21.27 4.93 -14.67
N ALA A 431 21.31 5.72 -15.77
CA ALA A 431 22.15 5.45 -16.92
C ALA A 431 23.64 5.46 -16.59
N PHE A 432 24.09 6.46 -15.81
CA PHE A 432 25.49 6.53 -15.37
C PHE A 432 25.90 5.28 -14.55
N LEU A 433 25.10 4.91 -13.56
CA LEU A 433 25.35 3.74 -12.73
C LEU A 433 25.24 2.42 -13.53
N GLN A 434 24.31 2.35 -14.48
CA GLN A 434 24.18 1.22 -15.39
C GLN A 434 25.43 1.04 -16.24
N ASN A 435 25.92 2.10 -16.86
CA ASN A 435 27.13 2.06 -17.68
C ASN A 435 28.36 1.64 -16.86
N LEU A 436 28.49 2.15 -15.63
CA LEU A 436 29.55 1.74 -14.73
C LEU A 436 29.50 0.25 -14.38
N LEU A 437 28.32 -0.26 -14.08
CA LEU A 437 28.12 -1.68 -13.77
C LEU A 437 28.36 -2.55 -15.01
N GLN A 438 27.90 -2.12 -16.19
CA GLN A 438 28.11 -2.82 -17.47
C GLN A 438 29.62 -2.95 -17.77
N LEU A 439 30.41 -1.89 -17.61
CA LEU A 439 31.87 -1.96 -17.75
C LEU A 439 32.49 -3.01 -16.83
N GLY A 440 32.01 -3.13 -15.59
CA GLY A 440 32.44 -4.16 -14.65
C GLY A 440 32.09 -5.57 -15.11
N ILE A 441 30.85 -5.75 -15.60
CA ILE A 441 30.38 -7.05 -16.12
C ILE A 441 31.19 -7.44 -17.37
N ASP A 442 31.40 -6.50 -18.31
CA ASP A 442 32.14 -6.76 -19.54
C ASP A 442 33.62 -7.11 -19.25
N ALA A 443 34.24 -6.40 -18.30
CA ALA A 443 35.60 -6.72 -17.85
C ALA A 443 35.68 -8.10 -17.22
N LEU A 444 34.72 -8.47 -16.36
CA LEU A 444 34.65 -9.80 -15.74
C LEU A 444 34.41 -10.89 -16.80
N THR A 445 33.52 -10.64 -17.73
CA THR A 445 33.26 -11.57 -18.87
C THR A 445 34.52 -11.78 -19.70
N GLY A 446 35.25 -10.72 -20.02
CA GLY A 446 36.51 -10.84 -20.77
C GLY A 446 37.62 -11.62 -20.02
N VAL A 447 37.70 -11.45 -18.69
CA VAL A 447 38.65 -12.25 -17.88
C VAL A 447 38.26 -13.74 -17.91
N VAL A 448 36.97 -14.05 -17.75
CA VAL A 448 36.48 -15.45 -17.78
C VAL A 448 36.62 -16.04 -19.17
N ASP A 449 36.32 -15.30 -20.24
CA ASP A 449 36.48 -15.71 -21.63
C ASP A 449 37.93 -16.10 -21.94
N ASN A 450 38.89 -15.25 -21.59
CA ASN A 450 40.33 -15.51 -21.73
C ASN A 450 40.79 -16.72 -20.91
N ALA A 451 40.27 -16.89 -19.69
CA ALA A 451 40.62 -18.00 -18.81
C ALA A 451 40.09 -19.34 -19.40
N LEU A 452 38.86 -19.38 -19.91
CA LEU A 452 38.26 -20.55 -20.53
C LEU A 452 38.99 -20.92 -21.84
N ALA A 453 39.36 -19.93 -22.66
CA ALA A 453 40.14 -20.09 -23.86
C ALA A 453 41.54 -20.66 -23.56
N ALA A 454 42.24 -20.12 -22.54
CA ALA A 454 43.54 -20.61 -22.10
C ALA A 454 43.50 -22.03 -21.52
N ALA A 455 42.37 -22.39 -20.86
CA ALA A 455 42.18 -23.75 -20.31
C ALA A 455 41.76 -24.77 -21.37
N GLY A 456 41.58 -24.39 -22.65
CA GLY A 456 41.20 -25.28 -23.74
C GLY A 456 39.83 -25.95 -23.55
N VAL A 457 38.88 -25.29 -22.90
CA VAL A 457 37.57 -25.85 -22.57
C VAL A 457 36.75 -26.10 -23.85
N ASN A 458 35.92 -27.16 -23.84
CA ASN A 458 35.03 -27.49 -24.94
C ASN A 458 34.17 -26.31 -25.38
N LYS A 459 34.04 -26.06 -26.70
CA LYS A 459 33.29 -24.98 -27.31
C LYS A 459 31.85 -24.86 -26.77
N VAL A 460 31.20 -25.98 -26.45
CA VAL A 460 29.83 -25.99 -25.88
C VAL A 460 29.80 -25.36 -24.49
N ILE A 461 30.76 -25.77 -23.64
CA ILE A 461 30.83 -25.22 -22.26
C ILE A 461 31.24 -23.75 -22.28
N HIS A 462 32.14 -23.39 -23.19
CA HIS A 462 32.58 -22.02 -23.40
C HIS A 462 31.38 -21.11 -23.78
N SER A 463 30.60 -21.52 -24.80
CA SER A 463 29.40 -20.78 -25.22
C SER A 463 28.31 -20.77 -24.13
N LEU A 464 28.11 -21.86 -23.39
CA LEU A 464 27.18 -21.88 -22.27
C LEU A 464 27.54 -20.83 -21.20
N VAL A 465 28.81 -20.75 -20.86
CA VAL A 465 29.28 -19.81 -19.81
C VAL A 465 29.19 -18.38 -20.31
N ILE A 466 29.76 -18.08 -21.49
CA ILE A 466 29.83 -16.69 -22.00
C ILE A 466 28.48 -16.23 -22.54
N ASP A 467 27.92 -16.95 -23.52
CA ASP A 467 26.69 -16.50 -24.22
C ASP A 467 25.42 -16.88 -23.45
N GLY A 468 25.41 -17.99 -22.69
CA GLY A 468 24.26 -18.40 -21.90
C GLY A 468 24.19 -17.67 -20.54
N ILE A 469 25.27 -17.77 -19.74
CA ILE A 469 25.26 -17.30 -18.35
C ILE A 469 25.63 -15.80 -18.27
N PHE A 470 26.85 -15.43 -18.71
CA PHE A 470 27.34 -14.08 -18.56
C PHE A 470 26.54 -13.06 -19.38
N ALA A 471 26.20 -13.35 -20.62
CA ALA A 471 25.39 -12.48 -21.43
C ALA A 471 23.97 -12.33 -20.87
N GLY A 472 23.33 -13.45 -20.47
CA GLY A 472 21.97 -13.43 -19.95
C GLY A 472 21.85 -12.82 -18.56
N VAL A 473 22.68 -13.26 -17.61
CA VAL A 473 22.67 -12.74 -16.24
C VAL A 473 23.20 -11.30 -16.20
N GLY A 474 24.23 -11.01 -16.97
CA GLY A 474 24.84 -9.67 -17.08
C GLY A 474 23.84 -8.63 -17.55
N SER A 475 23.05 -8.94 -18.58
CA SER A 475 22.01 -8.03 -19.07
C SER A 475 20.99 -7.66 -17.99
N VAL A 476 20.61 -8.61 -17.16
CA VAL A 476 19.66 -8.37 -16.05
C VAL A 476 20.26 -7.56 -14.92
N LEU A 477 21.51 -7.89 -14.54
CA LEU A 477 22.23 -7.16 -13.50
C LEU A 477 22.46 -5.70 -13.90
N SER A 478 22.73 -5.43 -15.18
CA SER A 478 22.96 -4.09 -15.68
C SER A 478 21.75 -3.15 -15.48
N PHE A 479 20.52 -3.68 -15.39
CA PHE A 479 19.32 -2.88 -15.12
C PHE A 479 19.07 -2.61 -13.62
N LEU A 480 19.75 -3.31 -12.73
CA LEU A 480 19.57 -3.15 -11.29
C LEU A 480 19.74 -1.68 -10.82
N PRO A 481 20.77 -0.92 -11.26
CA PRO A 481 20.94 0.47 -10.86
C PRO A 481 19.77 1.38 -11.25
N ILE A 482 19.20 1.17 -12.43
CA ILE A 482 18.03 1.93 -12.88
C ILE A 482 16.84 1.65 -11.97
N ILE A 483 16.60 0.37 -11.64
CA ILE A 483 15.50 -0.03 -10.77
C ILE A 483 15.67 0.55 -9.36
N VAL A 484 16.88 0.47 -8.81
CA VAL A 484 17.19 1.05 -7.48
C VAL A 484 17.01 2.56 -7.47
N THR A 485 17.46 3.26 -8.51
CA THR A 485 17.28 4.71 -8.65
C THR A 485 15.79 5.09 -8.76
N LEU A 486 15.01 4.32 -9.50
CA LEU A 486 13.55 4.53 -9.59
C LEU A 486 12.88 4.35 -8.24
N PHE A 487 13.21 3.27 -7.51
CA PHE A 487 12.69 3.05 -6.18
C PHE A 487 13.09 4.14 -5.19
N PHE A 488 14.31 4.68 -5.31
CA PHE A 488 14.75 5.81 -4.50
C PHE A 488 13.81 7.01 -4.64
N PHE A 489 13.53 7.45 -5.86
CA PHE A 489 12.63 8.58 -6.09
C PHE A 489 11.19 8.28 -5.68
N LEU A 490 10.72 7.06 -5.91
CA LEU A 490 9.36 6.66 -5.50
C LEU A 490 9.23 6.63 -3.97
N SER A 491 10.23 6.12 -3.24
CA SER A 491 10.23 6.15 -1.78
C SER A 491 10.27 7.58 -1.24
N LEU A 492 11.02 8.47 -1.89
CA LEU A 492 10.99 9.91 -1.56
C LEU A 492 9.60 10.51 -1.72
N MET A 493 8.89 10.17 -2.79
CA MET A 493 7.52 10.65 -3.03
C MET A 493 6.53 10.07 -2.02
N GLU A 494 6.70 8.81 -1.65
CA GLU A 494 5.85 8.10 -0.68
C GLU A 494 6.03 8.67 0.73
N ASP A 495 7.26 8.69 1.23
CA ASP A 495 7.58 9.16 2.57
C ASP A 495 7.33 10.65 2.75
N SER A 496 7.46 11.45 1.67
CA SER A 496 7.11 12.88 1.72
C SER A 496 5.61 13.15 1.86
N GLY A 497 4.75 12.15 1.63
CA GLY A 497 3.29 12.29 1.61
C GLY A 497 2.71 12.83 0.29
N TYR A 498 3.54 13.01 -0.75
CA TYR A 498 3.06 13.49 -2.06
C TYR A 498 2.20 12.44 -2.78
N ILE A 499 2.54 11.16 -2.68
CA ILE A 499 1.75 10.06 -3.28
C ILE A 499 0.31 10.05 -2.77
N ALA A 500 0.08 10.34 -1.50
CA ALA A 500 -1.27 10.46 -0.94
C ALA A 500 -2.10 11.54 -1.65
N ARG A 501 -1.47 12.68 -1.97
CA ARG A 501 -2.12 13.76 -2.73
C ARG A 501 -2.41 13.36 -4.18
N VAL A 502 -1.49 12.64 -4.81
CA VAL A 502 -1.72 12.12 -6.16
C VAL A 502 -2.92 11.17 -6.18
N ALA A 503 -2.99 10.25 -5.23
CA ALA A 503 -4.14 9.35 -5.07
C ALA A 503 -5.45 10.14 -4.86
N PHE A 504 -5.40 11.19 -4.05
CA PHE A 504 -6.54 12.07 -3.76
C PHE A 504 -7.11 12.73 -5.02
N PHE A 505 -6.29 13.39 -5.85
CA PHE A 505 -6.84 14.07 -7.02
C PHE A 505 -7.09 13.14 -8.22
N MET A 506 -6.47 11.95 -8.25
CA MET A 506 -6.69 10.97 -9.33
C MET A 506 -7.92 10.06 -9.10
N ASP A 507 -8.49 10.01 -7.88
CA ASP A 507 -9.58 9.10 -7.53
C ASP A 507 -10.79 9.24 -8.47
N LYS A 508 -11.20 10.46 -8.77
CA LYS A 508 -12.34 10.71 -9.66
C LYS A 508 -12.16 10.14 -11.07
N LEU A 509 -10.94 10.21 -11.61
CA LEU A 509 -10.63 9.66 -12.95
C LEU A 509 -10.61 8.14 -12.94
N LEU A 510 -9.90 7.55 -11.97
CA LEU A 510 -9.72 6.11 -11.87
C LEU A 510 -11.02 5.39 -11.55
N ARG A 511 -11.89 5.99 -10.74
CA ARG A 511 -13.21 5.44 -10.43
C ARG A 511 -14.10 5.27 -11.65
N LYS A 512 -13.99 6.15 -12.66
CA LYS A 512 -14.72 5.98 -13.92
C LYS A 512 -14.40 4.66 -14.61
N ILE A 513 -13.16 4.22 -14.54
CA ILE A 513 -12.70 2.94 -15.09
C ILE A 513 -12.76 1.78 -14.07
N GLY A 514 -13.31 2.01 -12.88
CA GLY A 514 -13.55 0.99 -11.86
C GLY A 514 -12.40 0.74 -10.89
N LEU A 515 -11.43 1.67 -10.77
CA LEU A 515 -10.30 1.59 -9.86
C LEU A 515 -10.37 2.69 -8.79
N SER A 516 -9.75 2.46 -7.64
CA SER A 516 -9.55 3.49 -6.61
C SER A 516 -8.37 4.41 -6.95
N GLY A 517 -8.33 5.61 -6.36
CA GLY A 517 -7.25 6.57 -6.56
C GLY A 517 -5.86 6.03 -6.23
N ARG A 518 -5.75 5.11 -5.28
CA ARG A 518 -4.47 4.47 -4.90
C ARG A 518 -3.86 3.63 -6.03
N SER A 519 -4.66 3.13 -6.97
CA SER A 519 -4.19 2.34 -8.11
C SER A 519 -3.31 3.12 -9.08
N ILE A 520 -3.31 4.47 -9.02
CA ILE A 520 -2.44 5.30 -9.86
C ILE A 520 -0.95 5.00 -9.63
N VAL A 521 -0.56 4.71 -8.38
CA VAL A 521 0.85 4.50 -8.00
C VAL A 521 1.46 3.30 -8.71
N PRO A 522 0.90 2.08 -8.59
CA PRO A 522 1.37 0.93 -9.37
C PRO A 522 1.35 1.18 -10.89
N MET A 523 0.31 1.85 -11.41
CA MET A 523 0.23 2.12 -12.84
C MET A 523 1.35 3.06 -13.33
N LEU A 524 1.71 4.06 -12.53
CA LEU A 524 2.83 4.97 -12.85
C LEU A 524 4.17 4.25 -12.80
N ILE A 525 4.39 3.40 -11.79
CA ILE A 525 5.58 2.57 -11.70
C ILE A 525 5.71 1.68 -12.95
N GLY A 526 4.57 1.24 -13.52
CA GLY A 526 4.49 0.44 -14.73
C GLY A 526 5.12 1.08 -15.97
N PHE A 527 5.16 2.42 -16.07
CA PHE A 527 5.91 3.11 -17.11
C PHE A 527 7.44 2.95 -16.97
N GLY A 528 7.93 2.71 -15.78
CA GLY A 528 9.32 2.37 -15.55
C GLY A 528 9.56 0.87 -15.75
N CYS A 529 8.93 0.03 -14.93
CA CYS A 529 9.06 -1.41 -14.96
C CYS A 529 7.81 -2.11 -14.39
N THR A 530 7.33 -3.14 -15.08
CA THR A 530 6.13 -3.90 -14.67
C THR A 530 6.36 -4.71 -13.39
N VAL A 531 7.59 -5.20 -13.13
CA VAL A 531 7.90 -6.02 -11.93
C VAL A 531 7.63 -5.25 -10.64
N PRO A 532 8.27 -4.09 -10.39
CA PRO A 532 7.98 -3.30 -9.19
C PRO A 532 6.56 -2.78 -9.16
N ALA A 533 5.95 -2.51 -10.30
CA ALA A 533 4.56 -2.07 -10.38
C ALA A 533 3.60 -3.14 -9.83
N VAL A 534 3.77 -4.39 -10.22
CA VAL A 534 2.99 -5.52 -9.70
C VAL A 534 3.21 -5.68 -8.19
N MET A 535 4.44 -5.56 -7.71
CA MET A 535 4.76 -5.64 -6.28
C MET A 535 4.11 -4.48 -5.47
N ALA A 536 4.09 -3.28 -6.03
CA ALA A 536 3.48 -2.11 -5.39
C ALA A 536 1.96 -2.24 -5.20
N THR A 537 1.28 -3.13 -5.94
CA THR A 537 -0.16 -3.36 -5.76
C THR A 537 -0.53 -3.97 -4.40
N ARG A 538 0.43 -4.44 -3.61
CA ARG A 538 0.21 -4.94 -2.25
C ARG A 538 -0.32 -3.87 -1.29
N THR A 539 -0.07 -2.61 -1.59
CA THR A 539 -0.59 -1.47 -0.81
C THR A 539 -2.07 -1.17 -1.09
N LEU A 540 -2.70 -1.88 -2.01
CA LEU A 540 -4.11 -1.69 -2.33
C LEU A 540 -5.00 -2.50 -1.38
N PRO A 541 -5.98 -1.87 -0.73
CA PRO A 541 -6.79 -2.50 0.31
C PRO A 541 -7.81 -3.51 -0.23
N SER A 542 -8.11 -3.45 -1.54
CA SER A 542 -9.10 -4.31 -2.19
C SER A 542 -8.42 -5.35 -3.07
N GLU A 543 -8.75 -6.62 -2.85
CA GLU A 543 -8.29 -7.72 -3.71
C GLU A 543 -8.77 -7.55 -5.16
N ARG A 544 -9.98 -7.02 -5.36
CA ARG A 544 -10.55 -6.69 -6.66
C ARG A 544 -9.71 -5.62 -7.38
N ASP A 545 -9.47 -4.48 -6.73
CA ASP A 545 -8.67 -3.39 -7.31
C ASP A 545 -7.23 -3.82 -7.55
N ARG A 546 -6.67 -4.64 -6.66
CA ARG A 546 -5.35 -5.24 -6.79
C ARG A 546 -5.26 -6.13 -8.04
N LYS A 547 -6.17 -7.09 -8.21
CA LYS A 547 -6.23 -7.97 -9.39
C LYS A 547 -6.36 -7.17 -10.67
N MET A 548 -7.28 -6.23 -10.70
CA MET A 548 -7.53 -5.39 -11.86
C MET A 548 -6.33 -4.53 -12.21
N THR A 549 -5.67 -3.91 -11.22
CA THR A 549 -4.47 -3.09 -11.43
C THR A 549 -3.31 -3.93 -11.96
N ILE A 550 -3.07 -5.13 -11.42
CA ILE A 550 -2.02 -6.05 -11.90
C ILE A 550 -2.25 -6.40 -13.38
N LEU A 551 -3.48 -6.71 -13.77
CA LEU A 551 -3.81 -7.06 -15.16
C LEU A 551 -3.71 -5.87 -16.14
N LEU A 552 -3.85 -4.65 -15.65
CA LEU A 552 -3.74 -3.43 -16.46
C LEU A 552 -2.32 -2.89 -16.56
N THR A 553 -1.47 -3.13 -15.58
CA THR A 553 -0.10 -2.60 -15.52
C THR A 553 0.74 -2.91 -16.78
N PRO A 554 0.69 -4.11 -17.41
CA PRO A 554 1.49 -4.39 -18.59
C PRO A 554 1.11 -3.61 -19.86
N PHE A 555 -0.05 -2.97 -19.90
CA PHE A 555 -0.42 -2.04 -20.99
C PHE A 555 0.38 -0.74 -20.95
N MET A 556 0.94 -0.40 -19.77
CA MET A 556 1.85 0.73 -19.65
C MET A 556 3.17 0.42 -20.35
N SER A 557 3.68 1.40 -21.11
CA SER A 557 4.92 1.22 -21.86
C SER A 557 6.13 1.32 -20.93
N CYS A 558 6.74 0.19 -20.57
CA CYS A 558 7.94 0.18 -19.74
C CYS A 558 9.19 0.61 -20.53
N SER A 559 10.26 0.99 -19.80
CA SER A 559 11.53 1.46 -20.38
C SER A 559 12.20 0.45 -21.31
N ALA A 560 12.07 -0.85 -21.05
CA ALA A 560 12.64 -1.90 -21.89
C ALA A 560 12.01 -2.01 -23.29
N LYS A 561 10.86 -1.38 -23.53
CA LYS A 561 10.23 -1.28 -24.87
C LYS A 561 10.82 -0.14 -25.72
N LEU A 562 11.44 0.86 -25.08
CA LEU A 562 12.00 2.03 -25.80
C LEU A 562 13.03 1.68 -26.88
N PRO A 563 13.98 0.77 -26.65
CA PRO A 563 14.92 0.34 -27.71
C PRO A 563 14.21 -0.19 -28.95
N ILE A 564 13.12 -0.96 -28.78
CA ILE A 564 12.31 -1.48 -29.89
C ILE A 564 11.69 -0.32 -30.67
N TYR A 565 11.09 0.65 -29.97
CA TYR A 565 10.48 1.81 -30.62
C TYR A 565 11.51 2.63 -31.39
N SER A 566 12.65 2.93 -30.75
CA SER A 566 13.73 3.69 -31.37
C SER A 566 14.27 3.01 -32.63
N PHE A 567 14.48 1.69 -32.58
CA PHE A 567 14.97 0.89 -33.71
C PHE A 567 14.03 0.97 -34.93
N PHE A 568 12.73 0.64 -34.72
CA PHE A 568 11.76 0.65 -35.80
C PHE A 568 11.44 2.05 -36.32
N VAL A 569 11.38 3.03 -35.43
CA VAL A 569 11.10 4.42 -35.80
C VAL A 569 12.24 5.01 -36.63
N SER A 570 13.49 4.77 -36.25
CA SER A 570 14.64 5.23 -37.03
C SER A 570 14.73 4.53 -38.37
N ALA A 571 14.37 3.25 -38.48
CA ALA A 571 14.44 2.50 -39.73
C ALA A 571 13.31 2.84 -40.73
N PHE A 572 12.06 3.00 -40.26
CA PHE A 572 10.89 3.09 -41.13
C PHE A 572 10.19 4.44 -41.11
N PHE A 573 10.43 5.30 -40.11
CA PHE A 573 9.72 6.58 -39.94
C PHE A 573 10.67 7.77 -39.69
N PRO A 574 11.63 8.03 -40.56
CA PRO A 574 12.60 9.12 -40.35
C PRO A 574 11.87 10.47 -40.22
N GLY A 575 12.29 11.29 -39.28
CA GLY A 575 11.73 12.62 -39.03
C GLY A 575 10.42 12.67 -38.24
N LYS A 576 9.74 11.53 -37.97
CA LYS A 576 8.49 11.46 -37.19
C LYS A 576 8.67 10.74 -35.84
N GLY A 577 9.90 10.54 -35.40
CA GLY A 577 10.23 9.70 -34.25
C GLY A 577 9.52 10.06 -32.94
N ALA A 578 9.61 11.33 -32.55
CA ALA A 578 9.00 11.81 -31.31
C ALA A 578 7.48 11.68 -31.32
N LEU A 579 6.84 11.93 -32.46
CA LEU A 579 5.38 11.84 -32.62
C LEU A 579 4.90 10.38 -32.50
N ILE A 580 5.59 9.44 -33.15
CA ILE A 580 5.23 8.01 -33.11
C ILE A 580 5.49 7.43 -31.72
N MET A 581 6.63 7.74 -31.13
CA MET A 581 6.93 7.27 -29.75
C MET A 581 5.92 7.81 -28.74
N GLY A 582 5.61 9.10 -28.78
CA GLY A 582 4.55 9.69 -27.97
C GLY A 582 3.19 9.06 -28.23
N GLY A 583 2.85 8.84 -29.50
CA GLY A 583 1.62 8.16 -29.93
C GLY A 583 1.49 6.74 -29.36
N LEU A 584 2.57 5.95 -29.31
CA LEU A 584 2.59 4.62 -28.72
C LEU A 584 2.32 4.65 -27.21
N TYR A 585 2.88 5.62 -26.48
CA TYR A 585 2.57 5.80 -25.06
C TYR A 585 1.09 6.10 -24.83
N PHE A 586 0.53 7.07 -25.59
CA PHE A 586 -0.90 7.38 -25.50
C PHE A 586 -1.78 6.20 -25.91
N PHE A 587 -1.38 5.47 -26.94
CA PHE A 587 -2.10 4.29 -27.39
C PHE A 587 -2.14 3.20 -26.31
N GLY A 588 -1.02 2.96 -25.61
CA GLY A 588 -0.97 2.03 -24.47
C GLY A 588 -1.93 2.44 -23.33
N ILE A 589 -1.97 3.74 -22.99
CA ILE A 589 -2.89 4.29 -21.99
C ILE A 589 -4.36 4.08 -22.43
N ILE A 590 -4.69 4.42 -23.66
CA ILE A 590 -6.05 4.26 -24.21
C ILE A 590 -6.46 2.79 -24.19
N MET A 591 -5.58 1.88 -24.61
CA MET A 591 -5.85 0.44 -24.53
C MET A 591 -6.04 -0.04 -23.10
N GLY A 592 -5.23 0.44 -22.16
CA GLY A 592 -5.41 0.18 -20.73
C GLY A 592 -6.78 0.63 -20.21
N ILE A 593 -7.24 1.82 -20.64
CA ILE A 593 -8.57 2.34 -20.27
C ILE A 593 -9.69 1.48 -20.86
N LEU A 594 -9.59 1.12 -22.16
CA LEU A 594 -10.61 0.28 -22.82
C LEU A 594 -10.71 -1.11 -22.18
N VAL A 595 -9.57 -1.73 -21.87
CA VAL A 595 -9.53 -3.03 -21.19
C VAL A 595 -10.04 -2.90 -19.75
N ALA A 596 -9.75 -1.79 -19.05
CA ALA A 596 -10.30 -1.53 -17.73
C ALA A 596 -11.83 -1.44 -17.74
N LEU A 597 -12.40 -0.74 -18.71
CA LEU A 597 -13.85 -0.65 -18.89
C LEU A 597 -14.47 -2.02 -19.20
N LEU A 598 -13.80 -2.83 -20.03
CA LEU A 598 -14.21 -4.21 -20.30
C LEU A 598 -14.19 -5.07 -19.03
N TYR A 599 -13.13 -4.97 -18.24
CA TYR A 599 -13.00 -5.71 -16.97
C TYR A 599 -14.05 -5.28 -15.95
N LYS A 600 -14.32 -3.97 -15.84
CA LYS A 600 -15.38 -3.43 -14.97
C LYS A 600 -16.76 -4.01 -15.32
N GLY A 601 -17.05 -4.16 -16.60
CA GLY A 601 -18.35 -4.69 -17.07
C GLY A 601 -18.50 -6.21 -16.99
N THR A 602 -17.39 -6.95 -16.99
CA THR A 602 -17.39 -8.43 -17.11
C THR A 602 -16.87 -9.15 -15.87
N LEU A 603 -15.55 -9.06 -15.64
CA LEU A 603 -14.83 -9.87 -14.64
C LEU A 603 -14.88 -9.27 -13.21
N PHE A 604 -14.84 -7.94 -13.10
CA PHE A 604 -14.72 -7.23 -11.82
C PHE A 604 -15.92 -6.30 -11.61
N LYS A 605 -17.13 -6.89 -11.56
CA LYS A 605 -18.37 -6.16 -11.27
C LYS A 605 -18.32 -5.56 -9.86
N GLY A 606 -18.96 -4.42 -9.68
CA GLY A 606 -19.05 -3.70 -8.41
C GLY A 606 -18.31 -2.35 -8.48
N GLU A 607 -18.46 -1.55 -7.43
CA GLU A 607 -17.81 -0.25 -7.30
C GLU A 607 -16.42 -0.36 -6.71
N ALA A 608 -15.57 0.61 -7.01
CA ALA A 608 -14.26 0.74 -6.37
C ALA A 608 -14.44 1.01 -4.87
N VAL A 609 -13.56 0.40 -4.05
CA VAL A 609 -13.59 0.60 -2.60
C VAL A 609 -13.65 2.08 -2.27
N PRO A 610 -14.48 2.49 -1.29
CA PRO A 610 -14.56 3.87 -0.84
C PRO A 610 -13.18 4.44 -0.49
N PHE A 611 -12.96 5.67 -0.92
CA PHE A 611 -11.69 6.34 -0.70
C PHE A 611 -11.82 7.24 0.53
N VAL A 612 -11.49 6.67 1.68
CA VAL A 612 -11.35 7.43 2.93
C VAL A 612 -9.87 7.41 3.28
N MET A 613 -9.24 8.58 3.31
CA MET A 613 -7.80 8.68 3.54
C MET A 613 -7.47 9.98 4.27
N GLU A 614 -6.53 9.89 5.19
CA GLU A 614 -5.89 11.06 5.78
C GLU A 614 -4.78 11.58 4.86
N LEU A 615 -4.64 12.89 4.76
CA LEU A 615 -3.53 13.52 4.07
C LEU A 615 -2.42 13.83 5.09
N PRO A 616 -1.33 13.05 5.13
CA PRO A 616 -0.25 13.28 6.09
C PRO A 616 0.45 14.61 5.82
N ASN A 617 0.99 15.28 6.84
CA ASN A 617 1.81 16.45 6.64
C ASN A 617 3.04 16.13 5.79
N TYR A 618 3.50 17.09 4.97
CA TYR A 618 4.76 16.91 4.23
C TYR A 618 5.93 16.84 5.19
N ARG A 619 6.66 15.74 5.11
CA ARG A 619 7.88 15.49 5.90
C ARG A 619 9.06 15.20 5.00
N LEU A 620 10.26 15.54 5.46
CA LEU A 620 11.47 15.11 4.77
C LEU A 620 11.74 13.64 5.14
N PRO A 621 11.93 12.76 4.15
CA PRO A 621 12.22 11.36 4.40
C PRO A 621 13.50 11.15 5.19
N GLY A 622 13.50 10.22 6.13
CA GLY A 622 14.70 9.79 6.82
C GLY A 622 15.62 8.99 5.90
N MET A 623 16.78 9.54 5.52
CA MET A 623 17.70 8.91 4.55
C MET A 623 18.10 7.49 4.95
N LYS A 624 18.25 7.21 6.24
CA LYS A 624 18.59 5.87 6.75
C LYS A 624 17.47 4.86 6.42
N ASN A 625 16.22 5.24 6.63
CA ASN A 625 15.05 4.38 6.33
C ASN A 625 14.89 4.15 4.83
N VAL A 626 15.08 5.21 4.02
CA VAL A 626 15.05 5.11 2.55
C VAL A 626 16.13 4.15 2.06
N LEU A 627 17.36 4.26 2.52
CA LEU A 627 18.47 3.38 2.13
C LEU A 627 18.23 1.92 2.56
N GLN A 628 17.67 1.70 3.75
CA GLN A 628 17.32 0.34 4.21
C GLN A 628 16.22 -0.25 3.34
N LEU A 629 15.17 0.50 3.04
CA LEU A 629 14.08 0.07 2.15
C LEU A 629 14.60 -0.23 0.74
N LEU A 630 15.50 0.60 0.21
CA LEU A 630 16.15 0.36 -1.08
C LEU A 630 16.93 -0.95 -1.09
N TRP A 631 17.70 -1.21 -0.03
CA TRP A 631 18.45 -2.46 0.08
C TRP A 631 17.53 -3.68 0.13
N GLU A 632 16.45 -3.62 0.91
CA GLU A 632 15.45 -4.68 0.96
C GLU A 632 14.81 -4.94 -0.42
N LYS A 633 14.41 -3.89 -1.13
CA LYS A 633 13.84 -3.99 -2.49
C LYS A 633 14.85 -4.50 -3.52
N ALA A 634 16.09 -4.04 -3.45
CA ALA A 634 17.16 -4.50 -4.35
C ALA A 634 17.50 -5.97 -4.11
N ARG A 635 17.62 -6.38 -2.85
CA ARG A 635 17.86 -7.78 -2.46
C ARG A 635 16.73 -8.70 -2.93
N ASP A 636 15.50 -8.29 -2.71
CA ASP A 636 14.30 -9.01 -3.12
C ASP A 636 14.25 -9.19 -4.66
N PHE A 637 14.57 -8.12 -5.40
CA PHE A 637 14.65 -8.17 -6.85
C PHE A 637 15.76 -9.14 -7.32
N LEU A 638 16.96 -9.03 -6.73
CA LEU A 638 18.09 -9.91 -7.08
C LEU A 638 17.75 -11.37 -6.82
N GLN A 639 17.26 -11.72 -5.65
CA GLN A 639 16.96 -13.11 -5.31
C GLN A 639 15.89 -13.72 -6.21
N ARG A 640 14.91 -12.94 -6.63
CA ARG A 640 13.75 -13.40 -7.42
C ARG A 640 14.04 -13.40 -8.91
N ALA A 641 14.59 -12.30 -9.41
CA ALA A 641 14.89 -12.15 -10.83
C ALA A 641 16.03 -13.10 -11.25
N PHE A 642 17.06 -13.21 -10.44
CA PHE A 642 18.23 -14.03 -10.74
C PHE A 642 17.84 -15.49 -11.03
N THR A 643 17.08 -16.14 -10.15
CA THR A 643 16.74 -17.56 -10.31
C THR A 643 15.89 -17.82 -11.55
N VAL A 644 14.82 -17.04 -11.75
CA VAL A 644 13.90 -17.26 -12.87
C VAL A 644 14.55 -16.91 -14.21
N ILE A 645 15.29 -15.81 -14.24
CA ILE A 645 15.93 -15.36 -15.47
C ILE A 645 17.11 -16.22 -15.82
N PHE A 646 17.92 -16.65 -14.84
CA PHE A 646 19.01 -17.58 -15.05
C PHE A 646 18.54 -18.87 -15.73
N VAL A 647 17.51 -19.53 -15.17
CA VAL A 647 16.96 -20.75 -15.77
C VAL A 647 16.42 -20.48 -17.17
N ALA A 648 15.70 -19.39 -17.35
CA ALA A 648 15.15 -19.04 -18.65
C ALA A 648 16.23 -18.72 -19.70
N THR A 649 17.32 -18.04 -19.31
CA THR A 649 18.45 -17.75 -20.21
C THR A 649 19.15 -19.02 -20.69
N VAL A 650 19.39 -19.94 -19.77
CA VAL A 650 20.00 -21.25 -20.12
C VAL A 650 19.11 -22.04 -21.09
N ILE A 651 17.77 -22.01 -20.86
CA ILE A 651 16.81 -22.66 -21.77
C ILE A 651 16.84 -22.02 -23.17
N VAL A 652 16.83 -20.72 -23.26
CA VAL A 652 16.82 -20.01 -24.56
C VAL A 652 18.18 -20.19 -25.26
N TRP A 653 19.30 -20.09 -24.52
CA TRP A 653 20.62 -20.40 -25.07
C TRP A 653 20.62 -21.81 -25.67
N PHE A 654 20.09 -22.80 -24.94
CA PHE A 654 20.00 -24.19 -25.44
C PHE A 654 19.17 -24.25 -26.74
N LEU A 655 17.99 -23.63 -26.77
CA LEU A 655 17.12 -23.60 -27.95
C LEU A 655 17.73 -22.86 -29.14
N GLN A 656 18.61 -21.90 -28.93
CA GLN A 656 19.30 -21.15 -29.97
C GLN A 656 20.55 -21.89 -30.48
N SER A 657 21.27 -22.59 -29.60
CA SER A 657 22.56 -23.18 -29.88
C SER A 657 22.49 -24.61 -30.45
N PHE A 658 21.35 -25.29 -30.28
CA PHE A 658 21.20 -26.69 -30.69
C PHE A 658 20.09 -26.87 -31.74
N ASN A 659 20.31 -27.86 -32.64
CA ASN A 659 19.28 -28.36 -33.54
C ASN A 659 18.54 -29.58 -32.94
N MET A 660 17.54 -30.13 -33.65
CA MET A 660 16.73 -31.25 -33.17
C MET A 660 17.58 -32.57 -32.97
N HIS A 661 18.77 -32.61 -33.51
CA HIS A 661 19.71 -33.74 -33.32
C HIS A 661 20.73 -33.49 -32.20
N LEU A 662 20.53 -32.44 -31.41
CA LEU A 662 21.43 -32.02 -30.31
C LEU A 662 22.86 -31.69 -30.77
N ASN A 663 23.07 -31.29 -32.04
CA ASN A 663 24.34 -30.79 -32.52
C ASN A 663 24.36 -29.26 -32.42
N LEU A 664 25.54 -28.70 -32.13
CA LEU A 664 25.75 -27.25 -32.13
C LEU A 664 25.48 -26.68 -33.53
N VAL A 665 24.68 -25.67 -33.60
CA VAL A 665 24.24 -25.01 -34.83
C VAL A 665 25.26 -23.95 -35.24
N THR A 666 25.69 -24.00 -36.49
CA THR A 666 26.54 -22.97 -37.10
C THR A 666 25.72 -21.88 -37.78
N ASP A 667 24.50 -22.21 -38.20
CA ASP A 667 23.53 -21.24 -38.79
C ASP A 667 22.26 -21.16 -37.92
N SER A 668 21.90 -19.99 -37.46
CA SER A 668 20.73 -19.73 -36.59
C SER A 668 19.41 -20.28 -37.14
N LYS A 669 19.31 -20.50 -38.46
CA LYS A 669 18.13 -21.08 -39.12
C LYS A 669 17.86 -22.54 -38.71
N ASP A 670 18.89 -23.29 -38.39
CA ASP A 670 18.78 -24.72 -38.05
C ASP A 670 18.52 -24.93 -36.55
N SER A 671 18.42 -23.87 -35.75
CA SER A 671 18.19 -23.95 -34.33
C SER A 671 16.76 -24.43 -33.99
N ILE A 672 16.60 -25.08 -32.83
CA ILE A 672 15.27 -25.48 -32.32
C ILE A 672 14.37 -24.27 -32.20
N LEU A 673 14.90 -23.11 -31.76
CA LEU A 673 14.13 -21.87 -31.61
C LEU A 673 13.60 -21.35 -32.96
N ALA A 674 14.43 -21.41 -34.03
CA ALA A 674 14.02 -21.02 -35.37
C ALA A 674 12.92 -21.94 -35.93
N LEU A 675 12.99 -23.23 -35.63
CA LEU A 675 11.96 -24.20 -35.99
C LEU A 675 10.62 -23.91 -35.31
N ILE A 676 10.64 -23.67 -33.99
CA ILE A 676 9.45 -23.25 -33.23
C ILE A 676 8.88 -21.94 -33.81
N ALA A 677 9.73 -20.97 -34.09
CA ALA A 677 9.33 -19.70 -34.69
C ALA A 677 8.72 -19.90 -36.08
N GLY A 678 9.25 -20.82 -36.90
CA GLY A 678 8.70 -21.21 -38.19
C GLY A 678 7.28 -21.78 -38.13
N ILE A 679 6.98 -22.57 -37.09
CA ILE A 679 5.62 -23.09 -36.83
C ILE A 679 4.64 -21.97 -36.47
N ILE A 680 5.13 -20.96 -35.74
CA ILE A 680 4.30 -19.83 -35.27
C ILE A 680 4.14 -18.76 -36.37
N ALA A 681 5.10 -18.61 -37.29
CA ALA A 681 5.14 -17.59 -38.33
C ALA A 681 3.87 -17.46 -39.17
N PRO A 682 3.14 -18.53 -39.55
CA PRO A 682 1.87 -18.41 -40.27
C PRO A 682 0.79 -17.65 -39.51
N VAL A 683 0.77 -17.72 -38.19
CA VAL A 683 -0.19 -16.98 -37.36
C VAL A 683 0.08 -15.47 -37.45
N PHE A 684 1.31 -15.06 -37.68
CA PHE A 684 1.72 -13.66 -37.83
C PHE A 684 1.73 -13.14 -39.26
N ALA A 685 1.51 -14.01 -40.25
CA ALA A 685 1.44 -13.64 -41.67
C ALA A 685 0.36 -12.56 -41.96
N PRO A 686 -0.85 -12.59 -41.38
CA PRO A 686 -1.86 -11.53 -41.57
C PRO A 686 -1.45 -10.15 -41.06
N LEU A 687 -0.46 -10.07 -40.19
CA LEU A 687 0.11 -8.87 -39.61
C LEU A 687 1.26 -8.30 -40.44
N GLY A 688 1.64 -8.97 -41.56
CA GLY A 688 2.87 -8.68 -42.32
C GLY A 688 4.15 -9.09 -41.55
N LEU A 689 4.05 -9.96 -40.54
CA LEU A 689 5.13 -10.40 -39.68
C LEU A 689 5.42 -11.90 -39.80
N GLY A 690 5.06 -12.53 -40.93
CA GLY A 690 5.18 -13.97 -41.17
C GLY A 690 6.59 -14.52 -41.39
N ASP A 691 7.62 -13.76 -41.13
CA ASP A 691 9.02 -14.20 -41.22
C ASP A 691 9.46 -14.89 -39.88
N TRP A 692 10.05 -16.10 -39.99
CA TRP A 692 10.55 -16.84 -38.84
C TRP A 692 11.56 -16.05 -38.01
N ARG A 693 12.36 -15.14 -38.60
CA ARG A 693 13.34 -14.29 -37.93
C ARG A 693 12.66 -13.28 -37.02
N ILE A 694 11.53 -12.71 -37.46
CA ILE A 694 10.71 -11.81 -36.63
C ILE A 694 10.09 -12.57 -35.47
N CYS A 695 9.52 -13.75 -35.74
CA CYS A 695 8.94 -14.59 -34.68
C CYS A 695 9.98 -15.05 -33.67
N THR A 696 11.20 -15.41 -34.10
CA THR A 696 12.34 -15.72 -33.22
C THR A 696 12.65 -14.55 -32.30
N SER A 697 12.73 -13.34 -32.86
CA SER A 697 13.02 -12.12 -32.09
C SER A 697 11.91 -11.82 -31.06
N LEU A 698 10.64 -12.02 -31.41
CA LEU A 698 9.51 -11.87 -30.48
C LEU A 698 9.53 -12.90 -29.35
N LEU A 699 9.92 -14.16 -29.63
CA LEU A 699 10.09 -15.20 -28.63
C LEU A 699 11.22 -14.85 -27.65
N CYS A 700 12.38 -14.40 -28.16
CA CYS A 700 13.47 -13.90 -27.32
C CYS A 700 13.01 -12.70 -26.47
N GLY A 701 12.16 -11.84 -27.01
CA GLY A 701 11.58 -10.69 -26.31
C GLY A 701 10.64 -11.04 -25.15
N VAL A 702 10.20 -12.29 -25.01
CA VAL A 702 9.49 -12.76 -23.81
C VAL A 702 10.46 -12.86 -22.62
N MET A 703 11.72 -13.17 -22.87
CA MET A 703 12.75 -13.17 -21.81
C MET A 703 13.05 -11.75 -21.34
N ALA A 704 13.53 -10.94 -22.27
CA ALA A 704 13.86 -9.54 -22.04
C ALA A 704 13.49 -8.74 -23.30
N LYS A 705 12.76 -7.66 -23.14
CA LYS A 705 12.20 -6.91 -24.29
C LYS A 705 13.27 -6.34 -25.22
N GLU A 706 14.38 -5.91 -24.67
CA GLU A 706 15.55 -5.43 -25.42
C GLU A 706 16.16 -6.50 -26.34
N SER A 707 16.04 -7.78 -25.99
CA SER A 707 16.55 -8.87 -26.84
C SER A 707 15.88 -8.98 -28.20
N VAL A 708 14.69 -8.37 -28.38
CA VAL A 708 14.03 -8.24 -29.70
C VAL A 708 14.96 -7.55 -30.68
N VAL A 709 15.52 -6.41 -30.29
CA VAL A 709 16.37 -5.59 -31.18
C VAL A 709 17.68 -6.29 -31.47
N SER A 710 18.36 -6.81 -30.44
CA SER A 710 19.63 -7.52 -30.61
C SER A 710 19.48 -8.73 -31.54
N THR A 711 18.43 -9.54 -31.33
CA THR A 711 18.15 -10.69 -32.19
C THR A 711 17.84 -10.27 -33.63
N MET A 712 17.07 -9.18 -33.83
CA MET A 712 16.79 -8.67 -35.16
C MET A 712 18.04 -8.15 -35.87
N GLN A 713 18.90 -7.44 -35.17
CA GLN A 713 20.17 -6.97 -35.72
C GLN A 713 21.08 -8.13 -36.16
N ILE A 714 21.12 -9.22 -35.39
CA ILE A 714 21.89 -10.43 -35.73
C ILE A 714 21.28 -11.12 -36.94
N LEU A 715 19.96 -11.32 -37.00
CA LEU A 715 19.30 -12.13 -38.04
C LEU A 715 19.07 -11.38 -39.35
N PHE A 716 18.93 -10.05 -39.32
CA PHE A 716 18.69 -9.22 -40.54
C PHE A 716 19.87 -8.35 -40.93
N GLY A 717 20.84 -8.12 -40.01
CA GLY A 717 21.92 -7.14 -40.27
C GLY A 717 21.35 -5.75 -40.57
N THR A 718 21.74 -5.18 -41.68
CA THR A 718 21.20 -3.89 -42.17
C THR A 718 19.96 -4.04 -43.07
N GLY A 719 19.52 -5.27 -43.34
CA GLY A 719 18.50 -5.59 -44.37
C GLY A 719 17.05 -5.62 -43.87
N ILE A 720 16.72 -5.15 -42.71
CA ILE A 720 15.35 -5.23 -42.15
C ILE A 720 14.31 -4.48 -43.01
N GLN A 721 14.70 -3.38 -43.64
CA GLN A 721 13.83 -2.60 -44.53
C GLN A 721 13.42 -3.33 -45.81
N ALA A 722 14.23 -4.28 -46.25
CA ALA A 722 13.91 -5.14 -47.39
C ALA A 722 12.95 -6.30 -47.04
N ALA A 723 12.95 -6.71 -45.76
CA ALA A 723 12.17 -7.85 -45.27
C ALA A 723 10.80 -7.44 -44.67
N LEU A 724 10.62 -6.19 -44.31
CA LEU A 724 9.42 -5.72 -43.58
C LEU A 724 8.87 -4.45 -44.26
N SER A 725 7.56 -4.44 -44.55
CA SER A 725 6.87 -3.25 -45.04
C SER A 725 6.64 -2.20 -43.93
N THR A 726 6.38 -0.94 -44.30
CA THR A 726 6.02 0.11 -43.32
C THR A 726 4.77 -0.27 -42.50
N ALA A 727 3.79 -0.91 -43.12
CA ALA A 727 2.60 -1.42 -42.42
C ALA A 727 2.95 -2.55 -41.44
N GLY A 728 3.85 -3.48 -41.82
CA GLY A 728 4.37 -4.49 -40.93
C GLY A 728 5.18 -3.91 -39.78
N ALA A 729 5.97 -2.85 -40.03
CA ALA A 729 6.72 -2.16 -38.96
C ALA A 729 5.78 -1.48 -37.95
N ALA A 730 4.69 -0.85 -38.42
CA ALA A 730 3.67 -0.26 -37.56
C ALA A 730 2.95 -1.35 -36.73
N ALA A 731 2.58 -2.48 -37.35
CA ALA A 731 2.00 -3.62 -36.67
C ALA A 731 2.95 -4.21 -35.60
N MET A 732 4.25 -4.31 -35.91
CA MET A 732 5.28 -4.76 -34.98
C MET A 732 5.43 -3.85 -33.77
N LEU A 733 5.38 -2.53 -33.95
CA LEU A 733 5.42 -1.56 -32.87
C LEU A 733 4.24 -1.73 -31.92
N VAL A 734 3.01 -1.86 -32.46
CA VAL A 734 1.79 -2.05 -31.64
C VAL A 734 1.78 -3.42 -30.99
N PHE A 735 2.20 -4.47 -31.70
CA PHE A 735 2.32 -5.79 -31.11
C PHE A 735 3.32 -5.80 -29.95
N SER A 736 4.50 -5.22 -30.15
CA SER A 736 5.55 -5.12 -29.13
C SER A 736 5.13 -4.30 -27.92
N LEU A 737 4.26 -3.30 -28.11
CA LEU A 737 3.66 -2.53 -27.02
C LEU A 737 2.75 -3.38 -26.14
N LEU A 738 1.85 -4.17 -26.75
CA LEU A 738 0.71 -4.79 -26.07
C LEU A 738 0.93 -6.26 -25.67
N TYR A 739 1.86 -7.00 -26.33
CA TYR A 739 2.04 -8.43 -26.05
C TYR A 739 2.64 -8.68 -24.67
N THR A 740 2.60 -9.92 -24.26
CA THR A 740 2.99 -10.40 -22.92
C THR A 740 4.23 -9.69 -22.36
N PRO A 741 4.25 -9.34 -21.07
CA PRO A 741 5.42 -8.74 -20.42
C PRO A 741 6.58 -9.76 -20.36
N CYS A 742 7.75 -9.29 -19.91
CA CYS A 742 8.92 -10.16 -19.72
C CYS A 742 8.66 -11.26 -18.67
N ILE A 743 9.47 -12.33 -18.72
CA ILE A 743 9.31 -13.50 -17.85
C ILE A 743 9.39 -13.13 -16.36
N ALA A 744 10.19 -12.13 -15.99
CA ALA A 744 10.26 -11.60 -14.63
C ALA A 744 8.94 -11.01 -14.16
N ALA A 745 8.24 -10.28 -15.04
CA ALA A 745 6.92 -9.74 -14.74
C ALA A 745 5.86 -10.84 -14.64
N ILE A 746 5.90 -11.85 -15.53
CA ILE A 746 5.01 -13.02 -15.47
C ILE A 746 5.21 -13.75 -14.14
N ALA A 747 6.47 -13.98 -13.72
CA ALA A 747 6.79 -14.59 -12.44
C ALA A 747 6.27 -13.79 -11.25
N SER A 748 6.35 -12.45 -11.31
CA SER A 748 5.79 -11.57 -10.28
C SER A 748 4.27 -11.70 -10.22
N VAL A 749 3.57 -11.71 -11.36
CA VAL A 749 2.11 -11.92 -11.41
C VAL A 749 1.72 -13.31 -10.90
N LYS A 750 2.48 -14.36 -11.28
CA LYS A 750 2.27 -15.72 -10.76
C LYS A 750 2.35 -15.77 -9.23
N ARG A 751 3.27 -15.03 -8.64
CA ARG A 751 3.41 -14.94 -7.19
C ARG A 751 2.27 -14.20 -6.51
N GLU A 752 1.83 -13.08 -7.11
CA GLU A 752 0.81 -12.21 -6.52
C GLU A 752 -0.62 -12.73 -6.72
N LEU A 753 -0.92 -13.37 -7.85
CA LEU A 753 -2.27 -13.82 -8.22
C LEU A 753 -2.37 -15.34 -8.42
N GLY A 754 -1.25 -16.06 -8.44
CA GLY A 754 -1.21 -17.49 -8.74
C GLY A 754 -1.06 -17.83 -10.23
N GLY A 755 -0.74 -19.09 -10.51
CA GLY A 755 -0.40 -19.57 -11.87
C GLY A 755 -1.53 -19.41 -12.88
N LYS A 756 -2.78 -19.63 -12.47
CA LYS A 756 -3.96 -19.51 -13.36
C LYS A 756 -4.08 -18.08 -13.93
N TRP A 757 -3.97 -17.05 -13.08
CA TRP A 757 -4.07 -15.66 -13.51
C TRP A 757 -2.88 -15.22 -14.37
N ALA A 758 -1.68 -15.73 -14.09
CA ALA A 758 -0.51 -15.45 -14.92
C ALA A 758 -0.69 -15.98 -16.35
N VAL A 759 -1.19 -17.21 -16.52
CA VAL A 759 -1.48 -17.81 -17.84
C VAL A 759 -2.59 -17.04 -18.56
N ILE A 760 -3.70 -16.73 -17.86
CA ILE A 760 -4.79 -15.94 -18.41
C ILE A 760 -4.29 -14.58 -18.92
N MET A 761 -3.46 -13.90 -18.12
CA MET A 761 -2.87 -12.62 -18.50
C MET A 761 -2.04 -12.73 -19.79
N VAL A 762 -1.14 -13.72 -19.88
CA VAL A 762 -0.28 -13.93 -21.06
C VAL A 762 -1.12 -14.17 -22.32
N VAL A 763 -2.06 -15.09 -22.26
CA VAL A 763 -2.93 -15.44 -23.40
C VAL A 763 -3.77 -14.24 -23.83
N TRP A 764 -4.39 -13.55 -22.86
CA TRP A 764 -5.24 -12.40 -23.11
C TRP A 764 -4.47 -11.23 -23.74
N GLN A 765 -3.28 -10.93 -23.24
CA GLN A 765 -2.43 -9.87 -23.79
C GLN A 765 -1.93 -10.20 -25.19
N CYS A 766 -1.52 -11.43 -25.45
CA CYS A 766 -1.14 -11.86 -26.81
C CYS A 766 -2.32 -11.73 -27.78
N LEU A 767 -3.55 -12.08 -27.35
CA LEU A 767 -4.73 -11.95 -28.16
C LEU A 767 -5.04 -10.47 -28.50
N ILE A 768 -5.04 -9.61 -27.49
CA ILE A 768 -5.25 -8.15 -27.69
C ILE A 768 -4.17 -7.59 -28.62
N ALA A 769 -2.90 -7.94 -28.38
CA ALA A 769 -1.78 -7.47 -29.19
C ALA A 769 -1.94 -7.89 -30.65
N TRP A 770 -2.35 -9.14 -30.89
CA TRP A 770 -2.55 -9.65 -32.25
C TRP A 770 -3.71 -8.93 -32.94
N VAL A 771 -4.87 -8.78 -32.28
CA VAL A 771 -6.04 -8.07 -32.85
C VAL A 771 -5.73 -6.63 -33.17
N MET A 772 -5.06 -5.91 -32.23
CA MET A 772 -4.74 -4.50 -32.44
C MET A 772 -3.66 -4.29 -33.50
N ALA A 773 -2.66 -5.17 -33.56
CA ALA A 773 -1.65 -5.15 -34.61
C ALA A 773 -2.27 -5.42 -36.00
N PHE A 774 -3.24 -6.35 -36.07
CA PHE A 774 -4.00 -6.62 -37.30
C PHE A 774 -4.80 -5.40 -37.77
N VAL A 775 -5.49 -4.74 -36.83
CA VAL A 775 -6.25 -3.51 -37.16
C VAL A 775 -5.30 -2.42 -37.64
N VAL A 776 -4.17 -2.18 -36.98
CA VAL A 776 -3.20 -1.16 -37.37
C VAL A 776 -2.54 -1.49 -38.71
N HIS A 777 -2.19 -2.77 -38.93
CA HIS A 777 -1.68 -3.21 -40.25
C HIS A 777 -2.67 -2.88 -41.36
N GLY A 778 -3.96 -3.24 -41.16
CA GLY A 778 -5.00 -2.96 -42.16
C GLY A 778 -5.22 -1.46 -42.41
N VAL A 779 -5.24 -0.66 -41.33
CA VAL A 779 -5.39 0.80 -41.45
C VAL A 779 -4.20 1.42 -42.23
N VAL A 780 -2.95 1.03 -41.87
CA VAL A 780 -1.75 1.58 -42.54
C VAL A 780 -1.66 1.11 -44.01
N MET A 781 -2.21 -0.07 -44.34
CA MET A 781 -2.28 -0.54 -45.74
C MET A 781 -3.27 0.25 -46.61
N LEU A 782 -4.25 0.95 -46.00
CA LEU A 782 -5.24 1.77 -46.68
C LEU A 782 -4.73 3.19 -47.04
N PHE A 783 -3.63 3.62 -46.40
CA PHE A 783 -2.97 4.89 -46.61
C PHE A 783 -1.60 4.71 -47.28
#